data_3d84a3245fece599403f33ae001e9c21
#
_entry.id   3d84a3245fece599403f33ae001e9c21
#
_cell.length_a   1.000
_cell.length_b   1.000
_cell.length_c   1.000
_cell.angle_alpha   90.00
_cell.angle_beta   90.00
_cell.angle_gamma   90.00
#
_symmetry.space_group_name_H-M   'P 1'
#
loop_
_entity.id
_entity.type
_entity.pdbx_description
1 polymer ?
#
loop_
_entity_poly.entity_id
_entity_poly.type
_entity_poly.pdbx_seq_one_letter_code
_entity_poly.pdbx_strand_id
1 'polypeptide(L)'
;MKSECNFDSIKVSVIVPVYNVEAYLERCLDSLVKQTLEEMEIIVVNDGTKDNSQAIIDRYAAAYPQKVISLIKENGGLSDARNYGIPYAHGEYIGFVDSDDYLNVTMYQKLYDRAAETDSDIVVCGYYGIDENTETRRFFQRGSTLEFGVSLHENPKLLYTNAPYAWNKIYRRALFERTGIRFPKGKIYEDIATIYPLMLHANRISKVNEPLYYYILKREGAITATFSENILQMYDSLAIMNEYYIREGAFEEFKEVLGFINLKHTILRFRDFTAYKDKDLQFKVVHKGFQHLDHYFDDWRRNKVFFDFFFSKKRLMGALAKHEFTWYLYSMMPNSVLRLLGKAAKTMRKALTVFSKRSYLNKYYYVRTCKKKPLCDKQVLFESFHGTNLNDSPFAMMRELAKDPTFTIYYTSKKELMGEHRKILDAYGLNRVQLIPLGSRKYQKILATSRYLVNNVSFPTYFIRREGQVYLNTWHGTPLKTLGKKMAMGIQDMSNMQRNFLHSSYLLHPNRYTMDHMMEDYNLNHLYTGKVILSGYPRNAIFWDKDAAAAVRKQYGMDGKETFAYMPTWRGAMSSGANKGGYEAEVRDLLTKFDSALTDKQIMYVNLHPLVKDKVPIEGYKHIVKFPDDVDSYSFLNAVDVLITDYSSVFFDFSITRKPIVLFMYDYDAYMAERGMYMDVRDLPFRKIYTMNELLA
;
A
#
# COMPACT_ATOMS: atom_id res chain seq x y z
N MET A 1 -35.14 -4.66 -50.63
CA MET A 1 -33.66 -4.63 -50.58
C MET A 1 -33.24 -5.13 -49.21
N LYS A 2 -32.73 -6.35 -49.10
CA LYS A 2 -32.04 -6.79 -47.89
C LYS A 2 -30.73 -6.01 -47.88
N SER A 3 -30.55 -5.04 -46.97
CA SER A 3 -29.25 -4.46 -46.73
C SER A 3 -28.39 -5.60 -46.14
N GLU A 4 -27.38 -6.02 -46.86
CA GLU A 4 -26.35 -6.91 -46.33
C GLU A 4 -25.76 -6.23 -45.11
N CYS A 5 -25.93 -6.88 -43.93
CA CYS A 5 -25.22 -6.47 -42.74
C CYS A 5 -23.72 -6.61 -43.01
N ASN A 6 -23.00 -5.52 -42.94
CA ASN A 6 -21.55 -5.52 -43.05
C ASN A 6 -20.96 -6.08 -41.73
N PHE A 7 -20.79 -7.42 -41.64
CA PHE A 7 -20.30 -8.12 -40.45
C PHE A 7 -18.84 -7.84 -40.17
N ASP A 8 -18.08 -7.26 -41.12
CA ASP A 8 -16.64 -6.99 -40.98
C ASP A 8 -16.33 -5.82 -40.00
N SER A 9 -17.35 -5.13 -39.49
CA SER A 9 -17.20 -3.96 -38.60
C SER A 9 -17.63 -4.20 -37.16
N ILE A 10 -18.13 -5.40 -36.79
CA ILE A 10 -18.65 -5.65 -35.45
C ILE A 10 -17.49 -5.82 -34.44
N LYS A 11 -17.45 -4.97 -33.45
CA LYS A 11 -16.43 -4.96 -32.39
C LYS A 11 -16.77 -5.95 -31.27
N VAL A 12 -18.03 -5.96 -30.80
CA VAL A 12 -18.46 -6.81 -29.68
C VAL A 12 -19.76 -7.53 -30.00
N SER A 13 -19.78 -8.85 -29.82
CA SER A 13 -21.00 -9.66 -29.81
C SER A 13 -21.39 -9.97 -28.37
N VAL A 14 -22.59 -9.65 -27.96
CA VAL A 14 -23.07 -9.89 -26.59
C VAL A 14 -24.08 -11.02 -26.58
N ILE A 15 -23.76 -12.11 -25.88
CA ILE A 15 -24.61 -13.30 -25.76
C ILE A 15 -25.44 -13.20 -24.49
N VAL A 16 -26.78 -13.26 -24.64
CA VAL A 16 -27.76 -13.15 -23.57
C VAL A 16 -28.59 -14.43 -23.50
N PRO A 17 -28.30 -15.37 -22.60
CA PRO A 17 -29.12 -16.55 -22.38
C PRO A 17 -30.42 -16.17 -21.66
N VAL A 18 -31.55 -16.69 -22.13
CA VAL A 18 -32.88 -16.35 -21.61
C VAL A 18 -33.65 -17.62 -21.24
N TYR A 19 -34.08 -17.72 -19.96
CA TYR A 19 -34.95 -18.75 -19.48
C TYR A 19 -35.77 -18.29 -18.25
N ASN A 20 -37.10 -18.17 -18.38
CA ASN A 20 -38.04 -17.77 -17.32
C ASN A 20 -37.63 -16.45 -16.61
N VAL A 21 -37.48 -15.35 -17.38
CA VAL A 21 -37.00 -14.02 -16.90
C VAL A 21 -37.81 -12.86 -17.42
N GLU A 22 -39.07 -13.06 -17.82
CA GLU A 22 -39.92 -12.02 -18.42
C GLU A 22 -39.96 -10.71 -17.59
N ALA A 23 -39.91 -10.81 -16.25
CA ALA A 23 -39.95 -9.64 -15.35
C ALA A 23 -38.68 -8.75 -15.40
N TYR A 24 -37.56 -9.27 -15.89
CA TYR A 24 -36.27 -8.58 -15.89
C TYR A 24 -35.73 -8.29 -17.27
N LEU A 25 -36.14 -9.11 -18.29
CA LEU A 25 -35.56 -9.13 -19.61
C LEU A 25 -35.64 -7.78 -20.33
N GLU A 26 -36.74 -7.03 -20.19
CA GLU A 26 -36.92 -5.74 -20.85
C GLU A 26 -35.87 -4.73 -20.38
N ARG A 27 -35.59 -4.63 -19.06
CA ARG A 27 -34.55 -3.79 -18.49
C ARG A 27 -33.15 -4.20 -18.97
N CYS A 28 -32.90 -5.49 -19.07
CA CYS A 28 -31.64 -6.03 -19.58
C CYS A 28 -31.41 -5.58 -21.03
N LEU A 29 -32.37 -5.87 -21.92
CA LEU A 29 -32.29 -5.53 -23.34
C LEU A 29 -32.22 -4.02 -23.57
N ASP A 30 -32.97 -3.23 -22.79
CA ASP A 30 -32.91 -1.76 -22.82
C ASP A 30 -31.50 -1.25 -22.56
N SER A 31 -30.81 -1.82 -21.54
CA SER A 31 -29.46 -1.42 -21.21
C SER A 31 -28.44 -1.80 -22.29
N LEU A 32 -28.73 -2.84 -23.07
CA LEU A 32 -27.91 -3.32 -24.18
C LEU A 32 -28.11 -2.53 -25.48
N VAL A 33 -29.35 -2.24 -25.86
CA VAL A 33 -29.62 -1.49 -27.11
C VAL A 33 -29.18 -0.02 -26.99
N LYS A 34 -29.11 0.52 -25.75
CA LYS A 34 -28.67 1.89 -25.41
C LYS A 34 -27.16 2.01 -25.22
N GLN A 35 -26.36 0.96 -25.45
CA GLN A 35 -24.89 1.06 -25.32
C GLN A 35 -24.32 2.09 -26.30
N THR A 36 -23.33 2.85 -25.83
CA THR A 36 -22.64 3.87 -26.63
C THR A 36 -21.74 3.32 -27.73
N LEU A 37 -21.35 2.04 -27.63
CA LEU A 37 -20.66 1.33 -28.71
C LEU A 37 -21.70 0.96 -29.78
N GLU A 38 -21.59 1.56 -30.96
CA GLU A 38 -22.54 1.32 -32.05
C GLU A 38 -22.26 0.01 -32.77
N GLU A 39 -20.97 -0.35 -32.95
CA GLU A 39 -20.52 -1.53 -33.69
C GLU A 39 -20.61 -2.78 -32.79
N MET A 40 -21.80 -3.10 -32.32
CA MET A 40 -22.09 -4.29 -31.53
C MET A 40 -23.38 -4.99 -31.95
N GLU A 41 -23.41 -6.29 -31.75
CA GLU A 41 -24.59 -7.12 -31.90
C GLU A 41 -24.99 -7.78 -30.57
N ILE A 42 -26.26 -8.09 -30.41
CA ILE A 42 -26.87 -8.71 -29.24
C ILE A 42 -27.51 -10.03 -29.67
N ILE A 43 -26.93 -11.13 -29.25
CA ILE A 43 -27.37 -12.49 -29.57
C ILE A 43 -28.18 -13.00 -28.40
N VAL A 44 -29.49 -12.90 -28.49
CA VAL A 44 -30.43 -13.36 -27.46
C VAL A 44 -30.79 -14.80 -27.72
N VAL A 45 -30.42 -15.69 -26.81
CA VAL A 45 -30.63 -17.12 -26.90
C VAL A 45 -31.75 -17.55 -25.97
N ASN A 46 -32.93 -17.79 -26.53
CA ASN A 46 -34.04 -18.43 -25.81
C ASN A 46 -33.76 -19.91 -25.61
N ASP A 47 -33.53 -20.31 -24.36
CA ASP A 47 -33.26 -21.69 -23.94
C ASP A 47 -34.55 -22.45 -23.60
N GLY A 48 -35.57 -22.38 -24.48
CA GLY A 48 -36.83 -23.05 -24.29
C GLY A 48 -37.66 -22.50 -23.14
N THR A 49 -37.70 -21.18 -22.99
CA THR A 49 -38.49 -20.52 -21.95
C THR A 49 -39.98 -20.83 -22.02
N LYS A 50 -40.65 -20.83 -20.86
CA LYS A 50 -42.09 -21.16 -20.76
C LYS A 50 -42.94 -19.92 -20.45
N ASP A 51 -42.31 -18.78 -20.17
CA ASP A 51 -42.94 -17.48 -19.91
C ASP A 51 -43.02 -16.63 -21.18
N ASN A 52 -43.42 -15.36 -21.05
CA ASN A 52 -43.56 -14.44 -22.17
C ASN A 52 -42.23 -13.83 -22.68
N SER A 53 -41.07 -14.31 -22.20
CA SER A 53 -39.76 -13.77 -22.62
C SER A 53 -39.57 -13.77 -24.13
N GLN A 54 -40.08 -14.78 -24.87
CA GLN A 54 -39.96 -14.81 -26.33
C GLN A 54 -40.65 -13.62 -26.99
N ALA A 55 -41.86 -13.25 -26.54
CA ALA A 55 -42.58 -12.09 -27.07
C ALA A 55 -41.82 -10.75 -26.87
N ILE A 56 -41.08 -10.65 -25.74
CA ILE A 56 -40.17 -9.52 -25.50
C ILE A 56 -39.00 -9.55 -26.48
N ILE A 57 -38.36 -10.70 -26.69
CA ILE A 57 -37.24 -10.87 -27.62
C ILE A 57 -37.67 -10.46 -29.03
N ASP A 58 -38.83 -10.96 -29.51
CA ASP A 58 -39.35 -10.68 -30.87
C ASP A 58 -39.61 -9.18 -31.07
N ARG A 59 -40.13 -8.48 -30.06
CA ARG A 59 -40.33 -7.04 -30.07
C ARG A 59 -39.00 -6.26 -30.23
N TYR A 60 -37.95 -6.66 -29.48
CA TYR A 60 -36.64 -6.02 -29.60
C TYR A 60 -35.95 -6.35 -30.92
N ALA A 61 -36.04 -7.61 -31.39
CA ALA A 61 -35.52 -7.99 -32.71
C ALA A 61 -36.19 -7.22 -33.84
N ALA A 62 -37.51 -6.99 -33.75
CA ALA A 62 -38.25 -6.15 -34.73
C ALA A 62 -37.88 -4.68 -34.64
N ALA A 63 -37.67 -4.13 -33.43
CA ALA A 63 -37.31 -2.73 -33.23
C ALA A 63 -35.83 -2.43 -33.59
N TYR A 64 -34.94 -3.41 -33.43
CA TYR A 64 -33.49 -3.27 -33.65
C TYR A 64 -32.94 -4.38 -34.56
N PRO A 65 -33.46 -4.55 -35.81
CA PRO A 65 -33.17 -5.70 -36.66
C PRO A 65 -31.70 -5.81 -37.13
N GLN A 66 -30.94 -4.71 -37.02
CA GLN A 66 -29.51 -4.67 -37.33
C GLN A 66 -28.62 -4.96 -36.12
N LYS A 67 -29.20 -5.01 -34.90
CA LYS A 67 -28.43 -5.11 -33.66
C LYS A 67 -28.82 -6.34 -32.84
N VAL A 68 -30.07 -6.80 -32.88
CA VAL A 68 -30.60 -7.90 -32.07
C VAL A 68 -30.87 -9.12 -32.91
N ILE A 69 -30.20 -10.23 -32.59
CA ILE A 69 -30.35 -11.56 -33.21
C ILE A 69 -31.10 -12.46 -32.22
N SER A 70 -32.26 -12.97 -32.62
CA SER A 70 -33.04 -13.88 -31.81
C SER A 70 -32.73 -15.33 -32.22
N LEU A 71 -32.28 -16.15 -31.28
CA LEU A 71 -32.04 -17.56 -31.43
C LEU A 71 -32.94 -18.37 -30.47
N ILE A 72 -33.50 -19.46 -30.94
CA ILE A 72 -34.37 -20.35 -30.15
C ILE A 72 -33.79 -21.75 -30.16
N LYS A 73 -33.73 -22.39 -29.01
CA LYS A 73 -33.32 -23.80 -28.88
C LYS A 73 -34.12 -24.50 -27.77
N GLU A 74 -34.09 -25.81 -27.79
CA GLU A 74 -34.61 -26.63 -26.68
C GLU A 74 -33.81 -26.35 -25.39
N ASN A 75 -34.48 -26.45 -24.24
CA ASN A 75 -33.84 -26.20 -22.96
C ASN A 75 -32.65 -27.12 -22.72
N GLY A 76 -31.48 -26.55 -22.53
CA GLY A 76 -30.22 -27.24 -22.21
C GLY A 76 -29.47 -26.63 -21.04
N GLY A 77 -30.01 -25.56 -20.47
CA GLY A 77 -29.43 -24.79 -19.34
C GLY A 77 -28.43 -23.72 -19.76
N LEU A 78 -28.03 -22.91 -18.78
CA LEU A 78 -27.23 -21.72 -18.98
C LEU A 78 -25.95 -21.94 -19.80
N SER A 79 -25.18 -22.98 -19.49
CA SER A 79 -23.97 -23.35 -20.24
C SER A 79 -24.25 -23.63 -21.69
N ASP A 80 -25.31 -24.37 -21.96
CA ASP A 80 -25.68 -24.77 -23.33
C ASP A 80 -26.16 -23.55 -24.14
N ALA A 81 -26.93 -22.67 -23.53
CA ALA A 81 -27.37 -21.42 -24.15
C ALA A 81 -26.20 -20.48 -24.49
N ARG A 82 -25.24 -20.29 -23.56
CA ARG A 82 -24.03 -19.51 -23.84
C ARG A 82 -23.20 -20.12 -24.97
N ASN A 83 -22.98 -21.45 -24.94
CA ASN A 83 -22.26 -22.17 -26.00
C ASN A 83 -22.96 -22.13 -27.35
N TYR A 84 -24.29 -22.14 -27.34
CA TYR A 84 -25.09 -22.06 -28.56
C TYR A 84 -24.93 -20.70 -29.24
N GLY A 85 -24.80 -19.63 -28.49
CA GLY A 85 -24.61 -18.26 -29.02
C GLY A 85 -23.21 -18.03 -29.59
N ILE A 86 -22.16 -18.68 -29.08
CA ILE A 86 -20.76 -18.41 -29.48
C ILE A 86 -20.53 -18.54 -31.01
N PRO A 87 -21.00 -19.59 -31.73
CA PRO A 87 -20.80 -19.68 -33.18
C PRO A 87 -21.49 -18.60 -34.02
N TYR A 88 -22.46 -17.89 -33.46
CA TYR A 88 -23.18 -16.78 -34.13
C TYR A 88 -22.55 -15.40 -33.86
N ALA A 89 -21.48 -15.35 -33.05
CA ALA A 89 -20.78 -14.12 -32.75
C ALA A 89 -19.84 -13.74 -33.91
N HIS A 90 -20.01 -12.52 -34.45
CA HIS A 90 -19.18 -11.96 -35.53
C HIS A 90 -18.16 -10.97 -34.98
N GLY A 91 -18.39 -10.41 -33.80
CA GLY A 91 -17.54 -9.41 -33.17
C GLY A 91 -16.13 -9.88 -32.88
N GLU A 92 -15.21 -8.94 -32.86
CA GLU A 92 -13.82 -9.22 -32.44
C GLU A 92 -13.78 -9.76 -31.01
N TYR A 93 -14.66 -9.25 -30.14
CA TYR A 93 -14.83 -9.68 -28.76
C TYR A 93 -16.22 -10.25 -28.50
N ILE A 94 -16.29 -11.20 -27.54
CA ILE A 94 -17.54 -11.74 -27.01
C ILE A 94 -17.75 -11.24 -25.58
N GLY A 95 -18.94 -10.71 -25.28
CA GLY A 95 -19.45 -10.46 -23.94
C GLY A 95 -20.58 -11.43 -23.59
N PHE A 96 -20.79 -11.65 -22.30
CA PHE A 96 -21.95 -12.40 -21.78
C PHE A 96 -22.72 -11.50 -20.82
N VAL A 97 -24.04 -11.60 -20.83
CA VAL A 97 -24.92 -10.88 -19.90
C VAL A 97 -26.00 -11.82 -19.40
N ASP A 98 -26.15 -11.91 -18.10
CA ASP A 98 -27.27 -12.65 -17.51
C ASP A 98 -28.55 -11.83 -17.65
N SER A 99 -29.62 -12.44 -18.17
CA SER A 99 -30.82 -11.74 -18.60
C SER A 99 -31.68 -11.10 -17.47
N ASP A 100 -31.32 -11.37 -16.22
CA ASP A 100 -31.93 -10.74 -15.03
C ASP A 100 -31.15 -9.49 -14.55
N ASP A 101 -30.00 -9.20 -15.14
CA ASP A 101 -29.12 -8.08 -14.79
C ASP A 101 -29.25 -6.93 -15.80
N TYR A 102 -28.55 -5.83 -15.57
CA TYR A 102 -28.48 -4.69 -16.50
C TYR A 102 -27.14 -3.98 -16.44
N LEU A 103 -26.86 -3.11 -17.40
CA LEU A 103 -25.53 -2.55 -17.64
C LEU A 103 -25.51 -1.03 -17.57
N ASN A 104 -24.34 -0.47 -17.28
CA ASN A 104 -24.06 0.93 -17.60
C ASN A 104 -23.96 1.09 -19.12
N VAL A 105 -24.57 2.14 -19.66
CA VAL A 105 -24.62 2.40 -21.11
C VAL A 105 -23.24 2.57 -21.78
N THR A 106 -22.19 2.81 -21.02
CA THR A 106 -20.81 2.95 -21.53
C THR A 106 -19.95 1.70 -21.32
N MET A 107 -20.54 0.59 -20.86
CA MET A 107 -19.74 -0.59 -20.47
C MET A 107 -18.93 -1.14 -21.64
N TYR A 108 -19.57 -1.49 -22.74
CA TYR A 108 -18.89 -2.13 -23.88
C TYR A 108 -17.95 -1.18 -24.61
N GLN A 109 -18.27 0.14 -24.68
CA GLN A 109 -17.33 1.12 -25.22
C GLN A 109 -16.02 1.13 -24.41
N LYS A 110 -16.11 1.29 -23.08
CA LYS A 110 -14.93 1.36 -22.22
C LYS A 110 -14.12 0.07 -22.19
N LEU A 111 -14.80 -1.08 -22.24
CA LEU A 111 -14.11 -2.37 -22.27
C LEU A 111 -13.38 -2.56 -23.61
N TYR A 112 -14.02 -2.21 -24.73
CA TYR A 112 -13.40 -2.30 -26.05
C TYR A 112 -12.24 -1.31 -26.22
N ASP A 113 -12.41 -0.06 -25.80
CA ASP A 113 -11.34 0.95 -25.85
C ASP A 113 -10.10 0.47 -25.06
N ARG A 114 -10.32 -0.11 -23.87
CA ARG A 114 -9.23 -0.69 -23.07
C ARG A 114 -8.61 -1.91 -23.74
N ALA A 115 -9.41 -2.75 -24.41
CA ALA A 115 -8.90 -3.90 -25.15
C ALA A 115 -8.01 -3.47 -26.31
N ALA A 116 -8.45 -2.45 -27.07
CA ALA A 116 -7.69 -1.88 -28.19
C ALA A 116 -6.39 -1.18 -27.73
N GLU A 117 -6.48 -0.39 -26.65
CA GLU A 117 -5.32 0.32 -26.07
C GLU A 117 -4.21 -0.63 -25.60
N THR A 118 -4.59 -1.77 -25.00
CA THR A 118 -3.65 -2.68 -24.35
C THR A 118 -3.41 -3.98 -25.14
N ASP A 119 -4.06 -4.16 -26.27
CA ASP A 119 -4.09 -5.41 -27.05
C ASP A 119 -4.42 -6.62 -26.16
N SER A 120 -5.45 -6.48 -25.34
CA SER A 120 -5.81 -7.51 -24.34
C SER A 120 -6.79 -8.52 -24.89
N ASP A 121 -6.57 -9.80 -24.58
CA ASP A 121 -7.51 -10.89 -24.91
C ASP A 121 -8.72 -10.90 -23.97
N ILE A 122 -8.57 -10.42 -22.73
CA ILE A 122 -9.64 -10.33 -21.73
C ILE A 122 -9.59 -8.95 -21.05
N VAL A 123 -10.72 -8.28 -21.01
CA VAL A 123 -10.87 -7.01 -20.24
C VAL A 123 -11.98 -7.16 -19.22
N VAL A 124 -11.69 -6.77 -17.97
CA VAL A 124 -12.58 -6.95 -16.81
C VAL A 124 -13.05 -5.60 -16.30
N CYS A 125 -14.32 -5.46 -15.90
CA CYS A 125 -14.80 -4.29 -15.13
C CYS A 125 -15.27 -4.67 -13.72
N GLY A 126 -15.48 -3.64 -12.89
CA GLY A 126 -16.16 -3.78 -11.61
C GLY A 126 -17.67 -3.93 -11.77
N TYR A 127 -18.37 -4.20 -10.64
CA TYR A 127 -19.83 -4.30 -10.65
C TYR A 127 -20.45 -3.82 -9.34
N TYR A 128 -21.73 -3.47 -9.41
CA TYR A 128 -22.59 -3.25 -8.24
C TYR A 128 -23.48 -4.48 -8.00
N GLY A 129 -23.55 -4.95 -6.76
CA GLY A 129 -24.63 -5.83 -6.32
C GLY A 129 -25.84 -4.97 -5.87
N ILE A 130 -26.96 -5.15 -6.51
CA ILE A 130 -28.20 -4.41 -6.26
C ILE A 130 -29.15 -5.29 -5.44
N ASP A 131 -29.56 -4.83 -4.27
CA ASP A 131 -30.64 -5.44 -3.51
C ASP A 131 -31.89 -4.58 -3.70
N GLU A 132 -32.79 -5.02 -4.56
CA GLU A 132 -34.00 -4.27 -4.93
C GLU A 132 -34.98 -4.10 -3.76
N ASN A 133 -34.98 -5.03 -2.79
CA ASN A 133 -35.85 -4.95 -1.61
C ASN A 133 -35.43 -3.84 -0.62
N THR A 134 -34.15 -3.47 -0.63
CA THR A 134 -33.60 -2.45 0.28
C THR A 134 -33.03 -1.24 -0.44
N GLU A 135 -33.15 -1.19 -1.78
CA GLU A 135 -32.56 -0.19 -2.66
C GLU A 135 -31.05 0.05 -2.42
N THR A 136 -30.37 -0.91 -1.78
CA THR A 136 -28.95 -0.78 -1.44
C THR A 136 -28.07 -1.24 -2.59
N ARG A 137 -27.05 -0.41 -2.90
CA ARG A 137 -26.00 -0.72 -3.85
C ARG A 137 -24.74 -1.10 -3.09
N ARG A 138 -24.20 -2.28 -3.33
CA ARG A 138 -22.90 -2.70 -2.80
C ARG A 138 -21.88 -2.74 -3.92
N PHE A 139 -20.82 -1.96 -3.76
CA PHE A 139 -19.73 -1.93 -4.71
C PHE A 139 -18.81 -3.14 -4.55
N PHE A 140 -18.52 -3.83 -5.65
CA PHE A 140 -17.57 -4.93 -5.71
C PHE A 140 -16.53 -4.66 -6.79
N GLN A 141 -15.36 -4.18 -6.35
CA GLN A 141 -14.19 -4.07 -7.20
C GLN A 141 -13.03 -4.77 -6.50
N ARG A 142 -12.48 -5.81 -7.11
CA ARG A 142 -11.29 -6.49 -6.60
C ARG A 142 -10.14 -6.27 -7.56
N GLY A 143 -8.96 -5.93 -7.02
CA GLY A 143 -7.72 -5.77 -7.77
C GLY A 143 -7.55 -4.39 -8.42
N SER A 144 -6.59 -3.62 -7.93
CA SER A 144 -6.39 -2.20 -8.30
C SER A 144 -5.23 -1.93 -9.26
N THR A 145 -4.59 -2.93 -9.87
CA THR A 145 -3.26 -2.73 -10.50
C THR A 145 -3.08 -3.31 -11.88
N LEU A 146 -4.13 -3.46 -12.69
CA LEU A 146 -4.05 -4.04 -14.04
C LEU A 146 -4.35 -3.01 -15.14
N GLU A 147 -3.76 -1.82 -15.05
CA GLU A 147 -3.97 -0.78 -16.06
C GLU A 147 -3.32 -1.13 -17.42
N PHE A 148 -2.28 -1.95 -17.43
CA PHE A 148 -1.40 -2.12 -18.60
C PHE A 148 -1.45 -3.51 -19.26
N GLY A 149 -2.37 -4.36 -18.91
CA GLY A 149 -2.49 -5.69 -19.50
C GLY A 149 -1.26 -6.58 -19.25
N VAL A 150 -1.46 -7.67 -18.50
CA VAL A 150 -0.43 -8.69 -18.22
C VAL A 150 -1.01 -10.08 -18.42
N SER A 151 -0.15 -11.05 -18.72
CA SER A 151 -0.54 -12.47 -18.79
C SER A 151 -0.68 -13.09 -17.40
N LEU A 152 -1.27 -14.27 -17.35
CA LEU A 152 -1.36 -15.05 -16.12
C LEU A 152 0.03 -15.52 -15.65
N HIS A 153 0.94 -15.83 -16.58
CA HIS A 153 2.33 -16.22 -16.30
C HIS A 153 3.13 -15.08 -15.66
N GLU A 154 2.93 -13.84 -16.09
CA GLU A 154 3.57 -12.67 -15.50
C GLU A 154 2.98 -12.33 -14.12
N ASN A 155 1.68 -12.57 -13.90
CA ASN A 155 1.02 -12.29 -12.64
C ASN A 155 -0.01 -13.36 -12.26
N PRO A 156 0.41 -14.48 -11.65
CA PRO A 156 -0.49 -15.56 -11.21
C PRO A 156 -1.61 -15.12 -10.26
N LYS A 157 -1.42 -13.99 -9.55
CA LYS A 157 -2.43 -13.44 -8.61
C LYS A 157 -3.73 -13.03 -9.30
N LEU A 158 -3.73 -12.87 -10.63
CA LEU A 158 -4.93 -12.60 -11.41
C LEU A 158 -6.03 -13.63 -11.18
N LEU A 159 -5.70 -14.88 -10.94
CA LEU A 159 -6.66 -15.96 -10.69
C LEU A 159 -7.52 -15.71 -9.45
N TYR A 160 -6.95 -15.15 -8.38
CA TYR A 160 -7.74 -14.90 -7.17
C TYR A 160 -8.16 -13.44 -6.98
N THR A 161 -7.57 -12.51 -7.72
CA THR A 161 -7.98 -11.09 -7.69
C THR A 161 -9.16 -10.83 -8.63
N ASN A 162 -9.35 -11.67 -9.68
CA ASN A 162 -10.50 -11.62 -10.56
C ASN A 162 -11.47 -12.75 -10.25
N ALA A 163 -12.76 -12.40 -10.11
CA ALA A 163 -13.78 -13.42 -9.97
C ALA A 163 -14.03 -14.11 -11.34
N PRO A 164 -14.36 -15.40 -11.37
CA PRO A 164 -14.59 -16.15 -12.62
C PRO A 164 -15.95 -15.85 -13.27
N TYR A 165 -16.60 -14.73 -12.96
CA TYR A 165 -17.86 -14.36 -13.59
C TYR A 165 -17.66 -14.14 -15.08
N ALA A 166 -18.55 -14.71 -15.92
CA ALA A 166 -18.50 -14.52 -17.37
C ALA A 166 -18.94 -13.09 -17.76
N TRP A 167 -19.88 -12.50 -17.02
CA TRP A 167 -20.67 -11.34 -17.41
C TRP A 167 -19.97 -9.97 -17.22
N ASN A 168 -18.95 -9.85 -16.44
CA ASN A 168 -18.25 -8.56 -16.23
C ASN A 168 -16.97 -8.42 -17.06
N LYS A 169 -16.93 -9.05 -18.21
CA LYS A 169 -15.75 -9.14 -19.09
C LYS A 169 -16.14 -9.12 -20.56
N ILE A 170 -15.16 -8.76 -21.40
CA ILE A 170 -15.15 -9.15 -22.81
C ILE A 170 -13.95 -10.06 -23.04
N TYR A 171 -14.09 -10.94 -24.01
CA TYR A 171 -13.11 -11.95 -24.39
C TYR A 171 -12.86 -11.87 -25.89
N ARG A 172 -11.60 -11.81 -26.33
CA ARG A 172 -11.29 -11.89 -27.76
C ARG A 172 -11.87 -13.19 -28.33
N ARG A 173 -12.70 -13.11 -29.37
CA ARG A 173 -13.40 -14.27 -29.94
C ARG A 173 -12.44 -15.38 -30.34
N ALA A 174 -11.30 -15.03 -30.94
CA ALA A 174 -10.24 -15.96 -31.30
C ALA A 174 -9.73 -16.79 -30.10
N LEU A 175 -9.88 -16.34 -28.85
CA LEU A 175 -9.51 -17.11 -27.66
C LEU A 175 -10.39 -18.35 -27.51
N PHE A 176 -11.69 -18.25 -27.74
CA PHE A 176 -12.61 -19.39 -27.75
C PHE A 176 -12.37 -20.33 -28.93
N GLU A 177 -11.99 -19.78 -30.09
CA GLU A 177 -11.74 -20.57 -31.32
C GLU A 177 -10.45 -21.40 -31.18
N ARG A 178 -9.35 -20.76 -30.78
CA ARG A 178 -8.03 -21.47 -30.69
C ARG A 178 -7.95 -22.48 -29.57
N THR A 179 -8.68 -22.24 -28.46
CA THR A 179 -8.63 -23.13 -27.28
C THR A 179 -9.69 -24.22 -27.31
N GLY A 180 -10.78 -24.02 -28.04
CA GLY A 180 -11.95 -24.87 -28.00
C GLY A 180 -12.69 -24.93 -26.66
N ILE A 181 -12.31 -24.07 -25.68
CA ILE A 181 -12.94 -24.06 -24.36
C ILE A 181 -14.42 -23.65 -24.48
N ARG A 182 -15.28 -24.37 -23.78
CA ARG A 182 -16.73 -24.13 -23.72
C ARG A 182 -17.22 -24.31 -22.30
N PHE A 183 -18.37 -23.73 -21.98
CA PHE A 183 -19.04 -23.92 -20.70
C PHE A 183 -19.50 -25.38 -20.56
N PRO A 184 -19.22 -26.05 -19.43
CA PRO A 184 -19.60 -27.46 -19.23
C PRO A 184 -21.12 -27.59 -19.11
N LYS A 185 -21.74 -28.35 -20.04
CA LYS A 185 -23.20 -28.57 -20.06
C LYS A 185 -23.70 -29.28 -18.80
N GLY A 186 -24.85 -28.84 -18.29
CA GLY A 186 -25.50 -29.44 -17.14
C GLY A 186 -24.78 -29.25 -15.81
N LYS A 187 -23.78 -28.36 -15.73
CA LYS A 187 -23.08 -28.05 -14.50
C LYS A 187 -23.45 -26.65 -13.99
N ILE A 188 -23.53 -26.51 -12.66
CA ILE A 188 -23.62 -25.24 -11.96
C ILE A 188 -22.18 -24.81 -11.58
N TYR A 189 -21.93 -23.50 -11.49
CA TYR A 189 -20.59 -22.92 -11.32
C TYR A 189 -19.68 -23.14 -12.53
N GLU A 190 -20.29 -23.19 -13.69
CA GLU A 190 -19.67 -23.37 -15.00
C GLU A 190 -18.60 -22.32 -15.31
N ASP A 191 -18.75 -21.13 -14.75
CA ASP A 191 -17.79 -20.04 -14.85
C ASP A 191 -16.41 -20.43 -14.33
N ILE A 192 -16.32 -21.19 -13.21
CA ILE A 192 -15.06 -21.66 -12.63
C ILE A 192 -14.33 -22.56 -13.64
N ALA A 193 -15.07 -23.47 -14.24
CA ALA A 193 -14.54 -24.45 -15.18
C ALA A 193 -14.20 -23.87 -16.57
N THR A 194 -14.62 -22.63 -16.86
CA THR A 194 -14.44 -22.00 -18.18
C THR A 194 -13.50 -20.81 -18.11
N ILE A 195 -13.74 -19.86 -17.19
CA ILE A 195 -13.05 -18.57 -17.20
C ILE A 195 -11.59 -18.70 -16.75
N TYR A 196 -11.31 -19.49 -15.71
CA TYR A 196 -9.91 -19.70 -15.29
C TYR A 196 -9.08 -20.43 -16.35
N PRO A 197 -9.57 -21.48 -17.05
CA PRO A 197 -8.92 -22.02 -18.24
C PRO A 197 -8.70 -21.01 -19.37
N LEU A 198 -9.68 -20.14 -19.69
CA LEU A 198 -9.50 -19.10 -20.69
C LEU A 198 -8.40 -18.09 -20.29
N MET A 199 -8.33 -17.74 -19.00
CA MET A 199 -7.28 -16.82 -18.50
C MET A 199 -5.87 -17.40 -18.65
N LEU A 200 -5.69 -18.73 -18.62
CA LEU A 200 -4.40 -19.39 -18.86
C LEU A 200 -3.86 -19.09 -20.27
N HIS A 201 -4.74 -19.02 -21.25
CA HIS A 201 -4.38 -18.82 -22.65
C HIS A 201 -4.45 -17.36 -23.11
N ALA A 202 -4.87 -16.45 -22.25
CA ALA A 202 -4.90 -15.04 -22.58
C ALA A 202 -3.48 -14.45 -22.58
N ASN A 203 -3.05 -13.84 -23.69
CA ASN A 203 -1.76 -13.16 -23.77
C ASN A 203 -1.73 -11.96 -22.84
N ARG A 204 -2.84 -11.21 -22.77
CA ARG A 204 -2.98 -10.05 -21.88
C ARG A 204 -4.38 -9.98 -21.27
N ILE A 205 -4.41 -9.64 -20.00
CA ILE A 205 -5.64 -9.39 -19.24
C ILE A 205 -5.53 -7.99 -18.66
N SER A 206 -6.48 -7.10 -19.00
CA SER A 206 -6.52 -5.73 -18.51
C SER A 206 -7.81 -5.42 -17.76
N LYS A 207 -7.93 -4.21 -17.25
CA LYS A 207 -9.07 -3.83 -16.42
C LYS A 207 -9.50 -2.39 -16.63
N VAL A 208 -10.82 -2.18 -16.64
CA VAL A 208 -11.47 -0.89 -16.45
C VAL A 208 -11.85 -0.77 -14.97
N ASN A 209 -11.28 0.23 -14.27
CA ASN A 209 -11.49 0.43 -12.83
C ASN A 209 -12.81 1.13 -12.50
N GLU A 210 -13.88 0.78 -13.19
CA GLU A 210 -15.22 1.30 -12.97
C GLU A 210 -16.24 0.16 -12.78
N PRO A 211 -17.28 0.35 -11.95
CA PRO A 211 -18.38 -0.58 -11.80
C PRO A 211 -19.41 -0.35 -12.92
N LEU A 212 -19.34 -1.16 -13.97
CA LEU A 212 -20.14 -0.98 -15.17
C LEU A 212 -21.27 -2.01 -15.33
N TYR A 213 -21.32 -3.01 -14.46
CA TYR A 213 -22.33 -4.05 -14.44
C TYR A 213 -23.17 -3.97 -13.15
N TYR A 214 -24.48 -4.19 -13.25
CA TYR A 214 -25.42 -4.14 -12.12
C TYR A 214 -26.02 -5.53 -11.92
N TYR A 215 -25.50 -6.27 -10.94
CA TYR A 215 -25.88 -7.63 -10.58
C TYR A 215 -27.02 -7.62 -9.57
N ILE A 216 -28.15 -8.26 -9.89
CA ILE A 216 -29.32 -8.32 -9.05
C ILE A 216 -29.15 -9.40 -7.97
N LEU A 217 -29.20 -8.98 -6.70
CA LEU A 217 -29.07 -9.86 -5.54
C LEU A 217 -30.44 -10.39 -5.10
N LYS A 218 -30.48 -11.62 -4.63
CA LYS A 218 -31.65 -12.24 -3.97
C LYS A 218 -32.91 -12.34 -4.85
N ARG A 219 -32.73 -12.51 -6.16
CA ARG A 219 -33.83 -12.78 -7.07
C ARG A 219 -34.55 -14.06 -6.67
N GLU A 220 -35.90 -14.04 -6.72
CA GLU A 220 -36.72 -15.25 -6.57
C GLU A 220 -36.44 -16.19 -7.76
N GLY A 221 -36.18 -17.49 -7.49
CA GLY A 221 -35.81 -18.47 -8.52
C GLY A 221 -34.33 -18.47 -8.95
N ALA A 222 -33.45 -17.69 -8.32
CA ALA A 222 -32.02 -17.75 -8.62
C ALA A 222 -31.42 -19.14 -8.31
N ILE A 223 -30.64 -19.70 -9.23
CA ILE A 223 -30.03 -21.04 -9.17
C ILE A 223 -29.22 -21.23 -7.87
N THR A 224 -28.61 -20.17 -7.35
CA THR A 224 -27.76 -20.19 -6.14
C THR A 224 -28.52 -19.86 -4.86
N ALA A 225 -29.84 -19.59 -4.91
CA ALA A 225 -30.63 -19.18 -3.75
C ALA A 225 -30.95 -20.34 -2.81
N THR A 226 -30.97 -21.58 -3.30
CA THR A 226 -31.37 -22.77 -2.56
C THR A 226 -30.19 -23.67 -2.24
N PHE A 227 -30.02 -24.00 -0.95
CA PHE A 227 -29.05 -25.00 -0.52
C PHE A 227 -29.61 -26.40 -0.83
N SER A 228 -29.13 -27.05 -1.88
CA SER A 228 -29.53 -28.36 -2.35
C SER A 228 -28.30 -29.18 -2.75
N GLU A 229 -28.48 -30.46 -3.11
CA GLU A 229 -27.40 -31.33 -3.57
C GLU A 229 -26.64 -30.75 -4.79
N ASN A 230 -27.26 -29.88 -5.56
CA ASN A 230 -26.62 -29.16 -6.67
C ASN A 230 -25.36 -28.40 -6.25
N ILE A 231 -25.24 -28.02 -4.97
CA ILE A 231 -24.05 -27.33 -4.45
C ILE A 231 -22.78 -28.18 -4.57
N LEU A 232 -22.91 -29.50 -4.59
CA LEU A 232 -21.79 -30.45 -4.74
C LEU A 232 -21.14 -30.37 -6.14
N GLN A 233 -21.90 -29.88 -7.14
CA GLN A 233 -21.37 -29.67 -8.50
C GLN A 233 -20.27 -28.60 -8.57
N MET A 234 -20.16 -27.77 -7.55
CA MET A 234 -19.04 -26.85 -7.46
C MET A 234 -17.69 -27.56 -7.41
N TYR A 235 -17.62 -28.71 -6.74
CA TYR A 235 -16.39 -29.52 -6.71
C TYR A 235 -16.11 -30.16 -8.06
N ASP A 236 -17.15 -30.49 -8.84
CA ASP A 236 -17.00 -30.98 -10.20
C ASP A 236 -16.42 -29.87 -11.11
N SER A 237 -16.92 -28.63 -10.96
CA SER A 237 -16.39 -27.49 -11.73
C SER A 237 -14.96 -27.12 -11.33
N LEU A 238 -14.60 -27.23 -10.04
CA LEU A 238 -13.22 -27.08 -9.57
C LEU A 238 -12.32 -28.20 -10.10
N ALA A 239 -12.83 -29.45 -10.17
CA ALA A 239 -12.11 -30.57 -10.74
C ALA A 239 -11.82 -30.34 -12.23
N ILE A 240 -12.84 -29.96 -13.02
CA ILE A 240 -12.68 -29.63 -14.45
C ILE A 240 -11.60 -28.55 -14.63
N MET A 241 -11.59 -27.52 -13.83
CA MET A 241 -10.56 -26.47 -13.84
C MET A 241 -9.17 -27.05 -13.54
N ASN A 242 -9.02 -27.81 -12.44
CA ASN A 242 -7.74 -28.37 -12.03
C ASN A 242 -7.19 -29.36 -13.10
N GLU A 243 -8.05 -30.27 -13.61
CA GLU A 243 -7.69 -31.22 -14.69
C GLU A 243 -7.27 -30.51 -15.98
N TYR A 244 -7.91 -29.36 -16.28
CA TYR A 244 -7.50 -28.55 -17.42
C TYR A 244 -6.05 -28.06 -17.26
N TYR A 245 -5.71 -27.48 -16.09
CA TYR A 245 -4.34 -27.00 -15.82
C TYR A 245 -3.32 -28.16 -15.79
N ILE A 246 -3.72 -29.35 -15.32
CA ILE A 246 -2.87 -30.55 -15.36
C ILE A 246 -2.61 -30.96 -16.82
N ARG A 247 -3.66 -31.01 -17.64
CA ARG A 247 -3.56 -31.40 -19.08
C ARG A 247 -2.67 -30.44 -19.87
N GLU A 248 -2.77 -29.14 -19.60
CA GLU A 248 -1.95 -28.11 -20.24
C GLU A 248 -0.52 -28.04 -19.67
N GLY A 249 -0.17 -28.87 -18.68
CA GLY A 249 1.16 -28.85 -18.03
C GLY A 249 1.43 -27.63 -17.15
N ALA A 250 0.41 -26.83 -16.85
CA ALA A 250 0.52 -25.57 -16.11
C ALA A 250 0.22 -25.71 -14.61
N PHE A 251 -0.22 -26.89 -14.15
CA PHE A 251 -0.70 -27.05 -12.77
C PHE A 251 0.37 -26.71 -11.71
N GLU A 252 1.59 -27.20 -11.88
CA GLU A 252 2.66 -26.96 -10.88
C GLU A 252 3.07 -25.49 -10.80
N GLU A 253 3.10 -24.79 -11.93
CA GLU A 253 3.37 -23.34 -11.96
C GLU A 253 2.32 -22.55 -11.17
N PHE A 254 1.05 -22.92 -11.32
CA PHE A 254 -0.07 -22.20 -10.70
C PHE A 254 -0.59 -22.86 -9.42
N LYS A 255 0.04 -23.91 -8.90
CA LYS A 255 -0.45 -24.74 -7.78
C LYS A 255 -0.85 -23.92 -6.55
N GLU A 256 -0.05 -22.95 -6.16
CA GLU A 256 -0.34 -22.13 -4.97
C GLU A 256 -1.62 -21.29 -5.14
N VAL A 257 -1.80 -20.66 -6.31
CA VAL A 257 -2.97 -19.81 -6.58
C VAL A 257 -4.22 -20.63 -6.91
N LEU A 258 -4.09 -21.77 -7.59
CA LEU A 258 -5.16 -22.75 -7.76
C LEU A 258 -5.60 -23.31 -6.40
N GLY A 259 -4.64 -23.65 -5.54
CA GLY A 259 -4.90 -24.04 -4.16
C GLY A 259 -5.68 -22.96 -3.37
N PHE A 260 -5.34 -21.69 -3.56
CA PHE A 260 -6.10 -20.59 -2.97
C PHE A 260 -7.56 -20.56 -3.44
N ILE A 261 -7.83 -20.75 -4.74
CA ILE A 261 -9.19 -20.78 -5.29
C ILE A 261 -9.97 -21.96 -4.72
N ASN A 262 -9.38 -23.15 -4.74
CA ASN A 262 -10.01 -24.38 -4.22
C ASN A 262 -10.32 -24.23 -2.72
N LEU A 263 -9.39 -23.72 -1.91
CA LEU A 263 -9.58 -23.42 -0.48
C LEU A 263 -10.68 -22.39 -0.23
N LYS A 264 -10.74 -21.34 -1.05
CA LYS A 264 -11.78 -20.32 -0.95
C LYS A 264 -13.19 -20.92 -1.13
N HIS A 265 -13.36 -21.76 -2.12
CA HIS A 265 -14.65 -22.39 -2.40
C HIS A 265 -14.98 -23.53 -1.42
N THR A 266 -13.99 -24.23 -0.87
CA THR A 266 -14.18 -25.31 0.10
C THR A 266 -14.35 -24.79 1.52
N ILE A 267 -13.45 -23.89 1.97
CA ILE A 267 -13.41 -23.47 3.38
C ILE A 267 -14.28 -22.25 3.63
N LEU A 268 -14.23 -21.21 2.78
CA LEU A 268 -14.91 -19.95 3.07
C LEU A 268 -16.36 -19.92 2.65
N ARG A 269 -16.73 -20.58 1.56
CA ARG A 269 -18.08 -20.52 1.01
C ARG A 269 -19.10 -21.15 1.96
N PHE A 270 -18.70 -22.20 2.68
CA PHE A 270 -19.56 -23.00 3.53
C PHE A 270 -19.26 -22.86 5.03
N ARG A 271 -18.68 -21.76 5.43
CA ARG A 271 -18.34 -21.56 6.86
C ARG A 271 -19.54 -21.27 7.77
N ASP A 272 -20.70 -20.96 7.20
CA ASP A 272 -21.90 -20.59 7.96
C ASP A 272 -23.09 -21.43 7.46
N PHE A 273 -23.21 -22.61 8.02
CA PHE A 273 -24.29 -23.55 7.72
C PHE A 273 -25.50 -23.40 8.61
N THR A 274 -25.47 -22.48 9.60
CA THR A 274 -26.58 -22.34 10.55
C THR A 274 -27.90 -21.90 9.93
N ALA A 275 -27.84 -21.32 8.71
CA ALA A 275 -29.01 -20.96 7.92
C ALA A 275 -29.68 -22.18 7.25
N TYR A 276 -29.01 -23.34 7.20
CA TYR A 276 -29.46 -24.52 6.49
C TYR A 276 -29.90 -25.61 7.49
N LYS A 277 -30.98 -26.31 7.17
CA LYS A 277 -31.56 -27.33 8.05
C LYS A 277 -31.04 -28.74 7.82
N ASP A 278 -30.57 -29.04 6.59
CA ASP A 278 -30.08 -30.36 6.20
C ASP A 278 -28.65 -30.58 6.67
N LYS A 279 -28.49 -31.30 7.77
CA LYS A 279 -27.19 -31.62 8.37
C LYS A 279 -26.40 -32.65 7.57
N ASP A 280 -27.09 -33.59 6.91
CA ASP A 280 -26.44 -34.65 6.15
C ASP A 280 -25.81 -34.06 4.89
N LEU A 281 -26.52 -33.17 4.21
CA LEU A 281 -25.97 -32.44 3.08
C LEU A 281 -24.80 -31.54 3.49
N GLN A 282 -24.90 -30.88 4.64
CA GLN A 282 -23.79 -30.06 5.18
C GLN A 282 -22.55 -30.90 5.42
N PHE A 283 -22.69 -32.08 6.00
CA PHE A 283 -21.57 -33.01 6.19
C PHE A 283 -21.00 -33.48 4.85
N LYS A 284 -21.85 -33.91 3.90
CA LYS A 284 -21.44 -34.32 2.54
C LYS A 284 -20.63 -33.21 1.84
N VAL A 285 -21.05 -31.94 1.95
CA VAL A 285 -20.37 -30.80 1.33
C VAL A 285 -18.98 -30.60 1.95
N VAL A 286 -18.85 -30.61 3.26
CA VAL A 286 -17.54 -30.46 3.92
C VAL A 286 -16.65 -31.64 3.56
N HIS A 287 -17.16 -32.88 3.68
CA HIS A 287 -16.42 -34.11 3.40
C HIS A 287 -15.90 -34.16 1.96
N LYS A 288 -16.79 -33.97 0.96
CA LYS A 288 -16.39 -33.92 -0.45
C LYS A 288 -15.37 -32.81 -0.71
N GLY A 289 -15.48 -31.67 -0.04
CA GLY A 289 -14.54 -30.56 -0.16
C GLY A 289 -13.14 -30.91 0.37
N PHE A 290 -13.05 -31.56 1.52
CA PHE A 290 -11.74 -32.00 2.06
C PHE A 290 -11.13 -33.11 1.20
N GLN A 291 -11.91 -34.07 0.72
CA GLN A 291 -11.46 -35.09 -0.23
C GLN A 291 -10.93 -34.45 -1.51
N HIS A 292 -11.63 -33.45 -2.06
CA HIS A 292 -11.21 -32.72 -3.26
C HIS A 292 -9.86 -31.99 -3.04
N LEU A 293 -9.68 -31.34 -1.86
CA LEU A 293 -8.41 -30.67 -1.52
C LEU A 293 -7.27 -31.68 -1.36
N ASP A 294 -7.49 -32.79 -0.66
CA ASP A 294 -6.49 -33.82 -0.43
C ASP A 294 -6.12 -34.57 -1.74
N HIS A 295 -7.04 -34.59 -2.72
CA HIS A 295 -6.78 -35.19 -4.04
C HIS A 295 -5.85 -34.36 -4.94
N TYR A 296 -6.08 -33.03 -5.00
CA TYR A 296 -5.33 -32.16 -5.91
C TYR A 296 -4.14 -31.46 -5.26
N PHE A 297 -4.15 -31.25 -3.93
CA PHE A 297 -3.18 -30.42 -3.23
C PHE A 297 -2.73 -31.11 -1.93
N ASP A 298 -1.71 -31.92 -1.98
CA ASP A 298 -1.17 -32.68 -0.85
C ASP A 298 -0.72 -31.80 0.33
N ASP A 299 -0.27 -30.58 0.05
CA ASP A 299 0.22 -29.60 1.02
C ASP A 299 -0.71 -28.41 1.27
N TRP A 300 -1.98 -28.47 0.85
CA TRP A 300 -2.91 -27.33 0.94
C TRP A 300 -3.02 -26.71 2.34
N ARG A 301 -2.79 -27.51 3.38
CA ARG A 301 -2.77 -27.03 4.79
C ARG A 301 -1.65 -26.05 5.07
N ARG A 302 -0.66 -25.93 4.17
CA ARG A 302 0.48 -25.02 4.23
C ARG A 302 0.35 -23.83 3.29
N ASN A 303 -0.73 -23.72 2.50
CA ASN A 303 -0.94 -22.61 1.57
C ASN A 303 -0.96 -21.25 2.31
N LYS A 304 0.20 -20.57 2.31
CA LYS A 304 0.40 -19.31 3.03
C LYS A 304 -0.49 -18.20 2.46
N VAL A 305 -0.63 -18.12 1.15
CA VAL A 305 -1.40 -17.07 0.48
C VAL A 305 -2.83 -17.08 1.00
N PHE A 306 -3.48 -18.25 1.06
CA PHE A 306 -4.84 -18.37 1.57
C PHE A 306 -4.96 -18.10 3.07
N PHE A 307 -4.14 -18.77 3.90
CA PHE A 307 -4.27 -18.68 5.35
C PHE A 307 -3.84 -17.31 5.89
N ASP A 308 -2.83 -16.68 5.31
CA ASP A 308 -2.42 -15.33 5.70
C ASP A 308 -3.44 -14.28 5.26
N PHE A 309 -4.02 -14.43 4.08
CA PHE A 309 -5.04 -13.50 3.58
C PHE A 309 -6.32 -13.52 4.42
N PHE A 310 -6.87 -14.70 4.71
CA PHE A 310 -8.17 -14.82 5.38
C PHE A 310 -8.09 -14.99 6.91
N PHE A 311 -7.02 -15.57 7.41
CA PHE A 311 -6.90 -15.98 8.82
C PHE A 311 -5.75 -15.32 9.59
N SER A 312 -5.02 -14.37 9.01
CA SER A 312 -3.93 -13.65 9.71
C SER A 312 -4.35 -13.07 11.05
N LYS A 313 -5.57 -12.51 11.13
CA LYS A 313 -6.17 -11.96 12.36
C LYS A 313 -7.00 -12.98 13.14
N LYS A 314 -7.18 -14.20 12.64
CA LYS A 314 -8.07 -15.26 13.18
C LYS A 314 -7.36 -16.61 13.18
N ARG A 315 -6.13 -16.66 13.70
CA ARG A 315 -5.25 -17.85 13.66
C ARG A 315 -5.90 -19.13 14.17
N LEU A 316 -6.73 -19.05 15.24
CA LEU A 316 -7.46 -20.20 15.75
C LEU A 316 -8.44 -20.76 14.73
N MET A 317 -9.21 -19.89 14.05
CA MET A 317 -10.10 -20.32 12.97
C MET A 317 -9.32 -20.98 11.82
N GLY A 318 -8.18 -20.40 11.45
CA GLY A 318 -7.29 -20.97 10.44
C GLY A 318 -6.78 -22.37 10.84
N ALA A 319 -6.49 -22.59 12.12
CA ALA A 319 -6.13 -23.92 12.63
C ALA A 319 -7.31 -24.91 12.56
N LEU A 320 -8.52 -24.50 12.97
CA LEU A 320 -9.72 -25.33 12.89
C LEU A 320 -10.08 -25.68 11.43
N ALA A 321 -9.87 -24.75 10.50
CA ALA A 321 -10.17 -24.94 9.08
C ALA A 321 -9.25 -25.96 8.39
N LYS A 322 -8.15 -26.36 9.02
CA LYS A 322 -7.21 -27.37 8.47
C LYS A 322 -7.63 -28.80 8.71
N HIS A 323 -8.65 -29.04 9.52
CA HIS A 323 -9.14 -30.35 9.89
C HIS A 323 -10.64 -30.45 9.64
N GLU A 324 -11.06 -31.45 8.90
CA GLU A 324 -12.45 -31.66 8.48
C GLU A 324 -13.43 -31.61 9.64
N PHE A 325 -13.24 -32.47 10.64
CA PHE A 325 -14.13 -32.57 11.80
C PHE A 325 -14.26 -31.26 12.57
N THR A 326 -13.16 -30.59 12.84
CA THR A 326 -13.18 -29.31 13.59
C THR A 326 -13.81 -28.19 12.79
N TRP A 327 -13.62 -28.19 11.45
CA TRP A 327 -14.26 -27.23 10.57
C TRP A 327 -15.75 -27.45 10.45
N TYR A 328 -16.17 -28.70 10.32
CA TYR A 328 -17.58 -29.07 10.33
C TYR A 328 -18.27 -28.61 11.63
N LEU A 329 -17.73 -28.96 12.80
CA LEU A 329 -18.27 -28.51 14.09
C LEU A 329 -18.34 -26.99 14.19
N TYR A 330 -17.29 -26.29 13.78
CA TYR A 330 -17.26 -24.83 13.75
C TYR A 330 -18.36 -24.25 12.86
N SER A 331 -18.56 -24.80 11.68
CA SER A 331 -19.56 -24.35 10.70
C SER A 331 -20.99 -24.58 11.19
N MET A 332 -21.19 -25.51 12.10
CA MET A 332 -22.49 -25.87 12.71
C MET A 332 -22.83 -25.01 13.94
N MET A 333 -21.87 -24.22 14.47
CA MET A 333 -22.13 -23.42 15.67
C MET A 333 -23.08 -22.25 15.39
N PRO A 334 -24.12 -22.04 16.23
CA PRO A 334 -25.00 -20.89 16.12
C PRO A 334 -24.22 -19.57 16.13
N ASN A 335 -24.65 -18.61 15.34
CA ASN A 335 -24.02 -17.27 15.26
C ASN A 335 -23.96 -16.57 16.63
N SER A 336 -24.92 -16.83 17.54
CA SER A 336 -24.91 -16.32 18.92
C SER A 336 -23.73 -16.86 19.72
N VAL A 337 -23.43 -18.16 19.60
CA VAL A 337 -22.30 -18.82 20.25
C VAL A 337 -20.99 -18.32 19.66
N LEU A 338 -20.89 -18.22 18.33
CA LEU A 338 -19.72 -17.67 17.64
C LEU A 338 -19.44 -16.22 18.03
N ARG A 339 -20.51 -15.40 18.19
CA ARG A 339 -20.38 -14.02 18.69
C ARG A 339 -19.91 -13.98 20.14
N LEU A 340 -20.38 -14.89 21.00
CA LEU A 340 -19.95 -14.98 22.40
C LEU A 340 -18.49 -15.40 22.50
N LEU A 341 -18.10 -16.45 21.78
CA LEU A 341 -16.70 -16.90 21.67
C LEU A 341 -15.81 -15.81 21.09
N GLY A 342 -16.29 -15.10 20.08
CA GLY A 342 -15.59 -13.95 19.48
C GLY A 342 -15.40 -12.79 20.47
N LYS A 343 -16.41 -12.48 21.30
CA LYS A 343 -16.29 -11.48 22.37
C LYS A 343 -15.30 -11.94 23.45
N ALA A 344 -15.38 -13.19 23.91
CA ALA A 344 -14.45 -13.76 24.88
C ALA A 344 -13.00 -13.78 24.34
N ALA A 345 -12.80 -14.24 23.10
CA ALA A 345 -11.49 -14.22 22.43
C ALA A 345 -10.95 -12.80 22.25
N LYS A 346 -11.83 -11.83 21.91
CA LYS A 346 -11.44 -10.41 21.79
C LYS A 346 -11.04 -9.83 23.14
N THR A 347 -11.72 -10.19 24.22
CA THR A 347 -11.38 -9.74 25.58
C THR A 347 -10.08 -10.36 26.04
N MET A 348 -9.89 -11.67 25.82
CA MET A 348 -8.65 -12.37 26.15
C MET A 348 -7.48 -11.87 25.30
N ARG A 349 -7.72 -11.59 24.01
CA ARG A 349 -6.70 -10.99 23.11
C ARG A 349 -6.36 -9.55 23.51
N LYS A 350 -7.35 -8.76 23.97
CA LYS A 350 -7.09 -7.44 24.55
C LYS A 350 -6.22 -7.56 25.81
N ALA A 351 -6.55 -8.49 26.71
CA ALA A 351 -5.75 -8.75 27.91
C ALA A 351 -4.31 -9.18 27.52
N LEU A 352 -4.17 -10.18 26.66
CA LEU A 352 -2.86 -10.64 26.17
C LEU A 352 -2.11 -9.54 25.42
N THR A 353 -2.79 -8.70 24.65
CA THR A 353 -2.16 -7.59 23.91
C THR A 353 -1.68 -6.49 24.87
N VAL A 354 -2.41 -6.25 25.96
CA VAL A 354 -1.96 -5.34 27.02
C VAL A 354 -0.66 -5.85 27.65
N PHE A 355 -0.54 -7.15 27.84
CA PHE A 355 0.67 -7.77 28.41
C PHE A 355 1.78 -8.00 27.38
N SER A 356 1.47 -8.26 26.11
CA SER A 356 2.46 -8.59 25.08
C SER A 356 2.98 -7.38 24.30
N LYS A 357 2.17 -6.35 24.08
CA LYS A 357 2.60 -5.13 23.38
C LYS A 357 3.15 -4.11 24.36
N ARG A 358 4.47 -3.96 24.34
CA ARG A 358 5.22 -2.96 25.11
C ARG A 358 4.64 -1.55 25.06
N SER A 359 4.00 -1.17 23.95
CA SER A 359 3.36 0.14 23.79
C SER A 359 2.17 0.37 24.74
N TYR A 360 1.35 -0.67 25.00
CA TYR A 360 0.24 -0.55 25.95
C TYR A 360 0.71 -0.47 27.40
N LEU A 361 1.75 -1.23 27.77
CA LEU A 361 2.38 -1.13 29.08
C LEU A 361 3.00 0.25 29.28
N ASN A 362 3.68 0.78 28.29
CA ASN A 362 4.24 2.13 28.32
C ASN A 362 3.17 3.18 28.55
N LYS A 363 2.05 3.12 27.78
CA LYS A 363 0.91 4.00 28.00
C LYS A 363 0.34 3.89 29.41
N TYR A 364 0.18 2.67 29.93
CA TYR A 364 -0.33 2.43 31.27
C TYR A 364 0.59 3.07 32.33
N TYR A 365 1.92 2.82 32.23
CA TYR A 365 2.90 3.41 33.17
C TYR A 365 2.94 4.92 33.11
N TYR A 366 2.88 5.50 31.89
CA TYR A 366 2.83 6.95 31.70
C TYR A 366 1.59 7.54 32.39
N VAL A 367 0.40 7.05 32.06
CA VAL A 367 -0.87 7.56 32.62
C VAL A 367 -0.92 7.39 34.15
N ARG A 368 -0.50 6.23 34.66
CA ARG A 368 -0.41 5.99 36.12
C ARG A 368 0.52 6.96 36.80
N THR A 369 1.66 7.26 36.16
CA THR A 369 2.63 8.21 36.72
C THR A 369 2.04 9.63 36.72
N CYS A 370 1.41 10.05 35.64
CA CYS A 370 0.74 11.35 35.56
C CYS A 370 -0.27 11.56 36.68
N LYS A 371 -1.03 10.50 37.04
CA LYS A 371 -2.03 10.54 38.10
C LYS A 371 -1.44 10.53 39.52
N LYS A 372 -0.27 9.92 39.73
CA LYS A 372 0.27 9.64 41.07
C LYS A 372 1.50 10.48 41.48
N LYS A 373 2.15 11.12 40.50
CA LYS A 373 3.41 11.85 40.77
C LYS A 373 3.26 13.32 40.37
N PRO A 374 3.74 14.28 41.23
CA PRO A 374 3.82 15.67 40.85
C PRO A 374 4.89 15.90 39.78
N LEU A 375 4.91 17.09 39.20
CA LEU A 375 6.01 17.57 38.38
C LEU A 375 7.24 17.84 39.22
N CYS A 376 8.41 17.70 38.62
CA CYS A 376 9.70 18.07 39.23
C CYS A 376 10.19 19.34 38.56
N ASP A 377 10.19 20.45 39.30
CA ASP A 377 10.38 21.79 38.74
C ASP A 377 11.75 22.03 38.08
N LYS A 378 12.78 21.38 38.56
CA LYS A 378 14.15 21.46 38.01
C LYS A 378 14.54 20.27 37.16
N GLN A 379 13.55 19.53 36.64
CA GLN A 379 13.80 18.36 35.80
C GLN A 379 13.49 18.66 34.34
N VAL A 380 14.43 18.35 33.46
CA VAL A 380 14.32 18.53 32.01
C VAL A 380 14.56 17.24 31.28
N LEU A 381 13.74 16.94 30.29
CA LEU A 381 13.92 15.83 29.34
C LEU A 381 14.20 16.38 27.96
N PHE A 382 15.34 15.98 27.39
CA PHE A 382 15.72 16.25 26.01
C PHE A 382 15.60 14.97 25.16
N GLU A 383 15.20 15.13 23.92
CA GLU A 383 15.12 14.05 22.95
C GLU A 383 15.39 14.56 21.53
N SER A 384 16.33 13.94 20.80
CA SER A 384 16.56 14.18 19.37
C SER A 384 16.26 12.93 18.57
N PHE A 385 15.51 13.06 17.46
CA PHE A 385 15.22 12.00 16.49
C PHE A 385 14.84 10.66 17.14
N HIS A 386 13.94 10.70 18.14
CA HIS A 386 13.52 9.50 18.89
C HIS A 386 14.69 8.71 19.51
N GLY A 387 15.68 9.45 20.02
CA GLY A 387 16.85 8.88 20.71
C GLY A 387 17.85 8.18 19.80
N THR A 388 17.81 8.43 18.48
CA THR A 388 18.81 7.88 17.55
C THR A 388 20.10 8.67 17.53
N ASN A 389 20.05 9.96 17.86
CA ASN A 389 21.20 10.85 17.77
C ASN A 389 21.30 11.77 18.97
N LEU A 390 22.53 12.13 19.35
CA LEU A 390 22.85 13.24 20.26
C LEU A 390 23.31 14.44 19.43
N ASN A 391 22.39 15.13 18.81
CA ASN A 391 22.68 16.28 17.96
C ASN A 391 21.48 17.23 17.87
N ASP A 392 21.57 18.20 16.97
CA ASP A 392 20.52 19.15 16.69
C ASP A 392 20.23 20.15 17.86
N SER A 393 19.20 20.93 17.71
CA SER A 393 18.82 21.99 18.64
C SER A 393 18.60 21.51 20.09
N PRO A 394 17.94 20.33 20.34
CA PRO A 394 17.84 19.82 21.71
C PRO A 394 19.20 19.55 22.37
N PHE A 395 20.18 19.04 21.61
CA PHE A 395 21.52 18.79 22.14
C PHE A 395 22.28 20.09 22.44
N ALA A 396 22.23 21.05 21.51
CA ALA A 396 22.83 22.36 21.70
C ALA A 396 22.26 23.07 22.94
N MET A 397 20.93 23.06 23.09
CA MET A 397 20.26 23.68 24.28
C MET A 397 20.62 22.91 25.56
N MET A 398 20.72 21.58 25.51
CA MET A 398 21.11 20.78 26.66
C MET A 398 22.53 21.10 27.13
N ARG A 399 23.47 21.30 26.20
CA ARG A 399 24.86 21.68 26.54
C ARG A 399 24.90 23.03 27.34
N GLU A 400 24.11 23.99 26.90
CA GLU A 400 24.04 25.29 27.62
C GLU A 400 23.39 25.13 29.01
N LEU A 401 22.27 24.41 29.08
CA LEU A 401 21.58 24.19 30.36
C LEU A 401 22.42 23.36 31.35
N ALA A 402 23.29 22.46 30.85
CA ALA A 402 24.15 21.66 31.70
C ALA A 402 25.19 22.49 32.52
N LYS A 403 25.42 23.74 32.14
CA LYS A 403 26.24 24.69 32.90
C LYS A 403 25.59 25.08 34.23
N ASP A 404 24.25 25.03 34.33
CA ASP A 404 23.51 25.27 35.57
C ASP A 404 23.38 23.95 36.38
N PRO A 405 24.05 23.84 37.54
CA PRO A 405 24.02 22.65 38.38
C PRO A 405 22.67 22.38 39.05
N THR A 406 21.74 23.31 39.05
CA THR A 406 20.44 23.18 39.72
C THR A 406 19.47 22.27 38.94
N PHE A 407 19.70 22.07 37.65
CA PHE A 407 18.86 21.23 36.83
C PHE A 407 19.29 19.76 36.82
N THR A 408 18.31 18.88 36.92
CA THR A 408 18.46 17.46 36.63
C THR A 408 18.12 17.18 35.18
N ILE A 409 19.11 16.82 34.38
CA ILE A 409 18.97 16.68 32.93
C ILE A 409 18.95 15.23 32.54
N TYR A 410 17.92 14.84 31.80
CA TYR A 410 17.76 13.55 31.15
C TYR A 410 17.82 13.72 29.64
N TYR A 411 18.50 12.78 28.97
CA TYR A 411 18.52 12.70 27.53
C TYR A 411 18.08 11.31 27.07
N THR A 412 17.16 11.26 26.09
CA THR A 412 16.66 9.99 25.57
C THR A 412 17.66 9.37 24.60
N SER A 413 17.90 8.07 24.72
CA SER A 413 18.72 7.29 23.79
C SER A 413 18.05 5.98 23.47
N LYS A 414 18.24 5.44 22.26
CA LYS A 414 17.94 4.04 21.98
C LYS A 414 18.85 3.16 22.82
N LYS A 415 18.33 2.01 23.27
CA LYS A 415 19.04 1.11 24.17
C LYS A 415 20.39 0.65 23.60
N GLU A 416 20.41 0.34 22.33
CA GLU A 416 21.60 -0.12 21.58
C GLU A 416 22.68 0.98 21.43
N LEU A 417 22.29 2.25 21.44
CA LEU A 417 23.19 3.40 21.24
C LEU A 417 23.67 4.04 22.56
N MET A 418 23.23 3.54 23.72
CA MET A 418 23.55 4.19 25.01
C MET A 418 25.05 4.25 25.30
N GLY A 419 25.82 3.23 24.90
CA GLY A 419 27.26 3.21 25.09
C GLY A 419 28.00 4.24 24.25
N GLU A 420 27.59 4.38 22.99
CA GLU A 420 28.11 5.40 22.07
C GLU A 420 27.74 6.82 22.53
N HIS A 421 26.45 7.03 22.84
CA HIS A 421 25.99 8.32 23.34
C HIS A 421 26.64 8.72 24.67
N ARG A 422 27.02 7.75 25.51
CA ARG A 422 27.78 8.06 26.74
C ARG A 422 29.16 8.61 26.41
N LYS A 423 29.87 8.00 25.46
CA LYS A 423 31.19 8.47 25.00
C LYS A 423 31.12 9.91 24.48
N ILE A 424 30.08 10.23 23.69
CA ILE A 424 29.88 11.60 23.19
C ILE A 424 29.68 12.58 24.35
N LEU A 425 28.79 12.25 25.31
CA LEU A 425 28.58 13.13 26.47
C LEU A 425 29.86 13.33 27.31
N ASP A 426 30.66 12.28 27.49
CA ASP A 426 31.93 12.32 28.23
C ASP A 426 32.98 13.20 27.51
N ALA A 427 33.04 13.09 26.17
CA ALA A 427 33.92 13.94 25.33
C ALA A 427 33.59 15.46 25.47
N TYR A 428 32.31 15.78 25.70
CA TYR A 428 31.88 17.15 25.96
C TYR A 428 31.91 17.54 27.47
N GLY A 429 32.39 16.67 28.35
CA GLY A 429 32.42 16.94 29.81
C GLY A 429 31.04 16.91 30.46
N LEU A 430 30.03 16.31 29.82
CA LEU A 430 28.62 16.33 30.23
C LEU A 430 28.25 15.14 31.14
N ASN A 431 29.11 14.79 32.09
CA ASN A 431 28.99 13.62 32.95
C ASN A 431 27.72 13.60 33.82
N ARG A 432 27.13 14.77 34.11
CA ARG A 432 25.89 14.93 34.90
C ARG A 432 24.62 14.59 34.11
N VAL A 433 24.68 14.58 32.81
CA VAL A 433 23.52 14.26 31.97
C VAL A 433 23.22 12.78 32.04
N GLN A 434 21.99 12.44 32.42
CA GLN A 434 21.54 11.07 32.57
C GLN A 434 20.90 10.55 31.27
N LEU A 435 21.51 9.54 30.65
CA LEU A 435 20.89 8.84 29.52
C LEU A 435 19.76 7.93 30.02
N ILE A 436 18.65 7.94 29.30
CA ILE A 436 17.52 7.05 29.57
C ILE A 436 17.09 6.30 28.30
N PRO A 437 16.87 4.98 28.39
CA PRO A 437 16.48 4.19 27.22
C PRO A 437 15.07 4.54 26.78
N LEU A 438 14.89 4.87 25.51
CA LEU A 438 13.60 5.14 24.88
C LEU A 438 12.60 4.02 25.19
N GLY A 439 11.38 4.35 25.54
CA GLY A 439 10.30 3.40 25.80
C GLY A 439 10.47 2.55 27.07
N SER A 440 11.49 2.80 27.92
CA SER A 440 11.65 2.15 29.21
C SER A 440 10.65 2.67 30.27
N ARG A 441 10.49 1.95 31.38
CA ARG A 441 9.70 2.45 32.52
C ARG A 441 10.26 3.76 33.07
N LYS A 442 11.60 3.92 33.09
CA LYS A 442 12.27 5.16 33.51
C LYS A 442 11.89 6.30 32.56
N TYR A 443 11.90 6.06 31.23
CA TYR A 443 11.46 7.04 30.23
C TYR A 443 10.03 7.50 30.47
N GLN A 444 9.08 6.56 30.70
CA GLN A 444 7.69 6.89 30.97
C GLN A 444 7.53 7.77 32.23
N LYS A 445 8.30 7.44 33.27
CA LYS A 445 8.31 8.23 34.51
C LYS A 445 8.84 9.63 34.25
N ILE A 446 10.00 9.77 33.60
CA ILE A 446 10.64 11.07 33.35
C ILE A 446 9.79 11.93 32.42
N LEU A 447 9.26 11.37 31.32
CA LEU A 447 8.35 12.08 30.42
C LEU A 447 7.10 12.63 31.16
N ALA A 448 6.57 11.85 32.13
CA ALA A 448 5.41 12.25 32.91
C ALA A 448 5.70 13.27 34.02
N THR A 449 6.93 13.34 34.53
CA THR A 449 7.28 14.16 35.71
C THR A 449 8.17 15.35 35.42
N SER A 450 8.83 15.42 34.27
CA SER A 450 9.65 16.57 33.90
C SER A 450 8.79 17.83 33.72
N ARG A 451 9.23 18.93 34.36
CA ARG A 451 8.64 20.24 34.15
C ARG A 451 8.87 20.74 32.73
N TYR A 452 10.06 20.50 32.19
CA TYR A 452 10.48 20.93 30.86
C TYR A 452 10.74 19.76 29.96
N LEU A 453 10.23 19.83 28.73
CA LEU A 453 10.35 18.86 27.67
C LEU A 453 10.85 19.54 26.41
N VAL A 454 11.91 19.03 25.81
CA VAL A 454 12.49 19.59 24.58
C VAL A 454 12.72 18.48 23.60
N ASN A 455 12.14 18.58 22.41
CA ASN A 455 12.46 17.66 21.31
C ASN A 455 12.37 18.35 19.94
N ASN A 456 12.85 17.64 18.90
CA ASN A 456 12.84 18.14 17.52
C ASN A 456 11.95 17.31 16.58
N VAL A 457 11.24 16.32 17.11
CA VAL A 457 10.29 15.46 16.36
C VAL A 457 8.98 15.34 17.16
N SER A 458 8.63 14.14 17.63
CA SER A 458 7.39 13.92 18.38
C SER A 458 7.62 12.98 19.55
N PHE A 459 6.89 13.19 20.62
CA PHE A 459 6.73 12.22 21.70
C PHE A 459 5.72 11.12 21.31
N PRO A 460 5.68 9.97 22.01
CA PRO A 460 4.79 8.87 21.69
C PRO A 460 3.32 9.28 21.58
N THR A 461 2.53 8.52 20.80
CA THR A 461 1.11 8.82 20.53
C THR A 461 0.22 8.92 21.79
N TYR A 462 0.63 8.36 22.93
CA TYR A 462 -0.09 8.47 24.20
C TYR A 462 0.33 9.68 25.06
N PHE A 463 1.35 10.42 24.65
CA PHE A 463 1.78 11.63 25.37
C PHE A 463 0.70 12.71 25.31
N ILE A 464 0.39 13.30 26.45
CA ILE A 464 -0.45 14.49 26.61
C ILE A 464 0.28 15.40 27.60
N ARG A 465 0.54 16.65 27.19
CA ARG A 465 1.15 17.64 28.06
C ARG A 465 0.28 17.87 29.29
N ARG A 466 0.87 17.73 30.46
CA ARG A 466 0.19 18.01 31.73
C ARG A 466 0.13 19.52 31.98
N GLU A 467 -0.86 19.92 32.76
CA GLU A 467 -0.86 21.27 33.34
C GLU A 467 0.46 21.54 34.09
N GLY A 468 1.04 22.71 33.88
CA GLY A 468 2.34 23.05 34.43
C GLY A 468 3.56 22.52 33.70
N GLN A 469 3.45 21.56 32.77
CA GLN A 469 4.56 21.18 31.89
C GLN A 469 4.79 22.26 30.80
N VAL A 470 6.04 22.55 30.54
CA VAL A 470 6.49 23.37 29.41
C VAL A 470 7.13 22.48 28.37
N TYR A 471 6.54 22.43 27.18
CA TYR A 471 7.05 21.66 26.08
C TYR A 471 7.48 22.57 24.93
N LEU A 472 8.77 22.52 24.59
CA LEU A 472 9.36 23.18 23.43
C LEU A 472 9.62 22.15 22.33
N ASN A 473 9.03 22.34 21.16
CA ASN A 473 9.43 21.64 19.95
C ASN A 473 10.29 22.56 19.09
N THR A 474 11.49 22.12 18.74
CA THR A 474 12.44 22.92 17.96
C THR A 474 12.39 22.66 16.48
N TRP A 475 11.62 21.64 16.05
CA TRP A 475 11.72 21.09 14.71
C TRP A 475 13.17 20.73 14.35
N HIS A 476 13.46 20.38 13.10
CA HIS A 476 14.79 19.85 12.74
C HIS A 476 15.31 20.29 11.35
N GLY A 477 14.72 21.30 10.72
CA GLY A 477 15.25 21.83 9.46
C GLY A 477 14.29 22.77 8.76
N THR A 478 14.85 23.67 7.94
CA THR A 478 14.07 24.48 7.02
C THR A 478 13.48 23.60 5.94
N PRO A 479 12.15 23.60 5.73
CA PRO A 479 11.51 22.70 4.79
C PRO A 479 11.86 23.06 3.33
N LEU A 480 12.49 22.15 2.64
CA LEU A 480 12.72 22.20 1.20
C LEU A 480 11.65 21.35 0.47
N LYS A 481 11.38 20.16 1.00
CA LYS A 481 10.38 19.20 0.52
C LYS A 481 9.03 19.48 1.16
N THR A 482 7.95 19.17 0.43
CA THR A 482 6.58 19.30 0.96
C THR A 482 6.37 18.45 2.21
N LEU A 483 5.63 18.99 3.16
CA LEU A 483 5.37 18.41 4.48
C LEU A 483 3.86 18.31 4.73
N GLY A 484 3.50 17.62 5.80
CA GLY A 484 2.14 17.57 6.32
C GLY A 484 1.11 17.13 5.29
N LYS A 485 0.04 17.93 5.10
CA LYS A 485 -1.06 17.64 4.15
C LYS A 485 -0.66 17.62 2.68
N LYS A 486 0.50 18.20 2.32
CA LYS A 486 1.02 18.23 0.95
C LYS A 486 1.89 17.01 0.59
N MET A 487 2.13 16.12 1.53
CA MET A 487 2.86 14.88 1.26
C MET A 487 2.01 13.88 0.48
N ALA A 488 2.61 13.14 -0.46
CA ALA A 488 1.91 12.15 -1.29
C ALA A 488 1.22 11.01 -0.50
N MET A 489 1.73 10.67 0.69
CA MET A 489 1.16 9.63 1.55
C MET A 489 -0.05 10.09 2.40
N GLY A 490 -0.39 11.37 2.37
CA GLY A 490 -1.64 11.92 2.92
C GLY A 490 -1.66 12.19 4.42
N ILE A 491 -2.85 12.55 4.91
CA ILE A 491 -3.10 13.05 6.27
C ILE A 491 -2.72 12.05 7.38
N GLN A 492 -2.70 10.75 7.09
CA GLN A 492 -2.46 9.72 8.12
C GLN A 492 -1.06 9.81 8.75
N ASP A 493 -0.05 10.21 7.98
CA ASP A 493 1.35 10.24 8.45
C ASP A 493 1.66 11.48 9.29
N MET A 494 0.88 12.54 9.15
CA MET A 494 1.10 13.76 9.94
C MET A 494 0.45 13.74 11.34
N SER A 495 -0.49 12.81 11.60
CA SER A 495 -1.38 12.83 12.76
C SER A 495 -0.66 12.95 14.11
N ASN A 496 0.39 12.17 14.35
CA ASN A 496 1.14 12.24 15.61
C ASN A 496 2.00 13.51 15.69
N MET A 497 2.53 13.98 14.57
CA MET A 497 3.34 15.21 14.52
C MET A 497 2.46 16.44 14.81
N GLN A 498 1.33 16.58 14.10
CA GLN A 498 0.36 17.64 14.36
C GLN A 498 -0.09 17.67 15.81
N ARG A 499 -0.42 16.48 16.37
CA ARG A 499 -0.83 16.36 17.77
C ARG A 499 0.27 16.86 18.73
N ASN A 500 1.54 16.52 18.47
CA ASN A 500 2.66 16.99 19.28
C ASN A 500 2.84 18.51 19.20
N PHE A 501 2.71 19.10 18.01
CA PHE A 501 2.73 20.55 17.85
C PHE A 501 1.61 21.23 18.66
N LEU A 502 0.37 20.72 18.56
CA LEU A 502 -0.76 21.25 19.34
C LEU A 502 -0.56 21.10 20.86
N HIS A 503 0.21 20.12 21.33
CA HIS A 503 0.57 19.95 22.73
C HIS A 503 1.78 20.78 23.17
N SER A 504 2.55 21.37 22.25
CA SER A 504 3.70 22.17 22.62
C SER A 504 3.29 23.54 23.24
N SER A 505 4.07 23.98 24.20
CA SER A 505 3.94 25.34 24.76
C SER A 505 4.59 26.35 23.83
N TYR A 506 5.67 25.91 23.17
CA TYR A 506 6.46 26.71 22.25
C TYR A 506 6.83 25.89 21.02
N LEU A 507 6.70 26.50 19.83
CA LEU A 507 7.26 26.05 18.57
C LEU A 507 8.39 26.99 18.18
N LEU A 508 9.60 26.48 17.99
CA LEU A 508 10.73 27.27 17.52
C LEU A 508 10.91 27.07 16.03
N HIS A 509 10.88 28.16 15.28
CA HIS A 509 11.16 28.16 13.83
C HIS A 509 12.30 29.15 13.55
N PRO A 510 13.19 28.80 12.59
CA PRO A 510 14.39 29.61 12.32
C PRO A 510 14.06 30.92 11.58
N ASN A 511 12.95 30.94 10.84
CA ASN A 511 12.51 32.03 10.00
C ASN A 511 11.01 31.98 9.72
N ARG A 512 10.48 33.02 9.10
CA ARG A 512 9.07 33.13 8.78
C ARG A 512 8.62 32.10 7.74
N TYR A 513 9.45 31.84 6.75
CA TYR A 513 9.20 30.82 5.73
C TYR A 513 8.91 29.44 6.35
N THR A 514 9.76 28.96 7.25
CA THR A 514 9.54 27.71 7.97
C THR A 514 8.25 27.74 8.78
N MET A 515 8.02 28.85 9.52
CA MET A 515 6.82 29.01 10.32
C MET A 515 5.56 28.91 9.47
N ASP A 516 5.48 29.65 8.37
CA ASP A 516 4.27 29.71 7.54
C ASP A 516 3.93 28.32 6.96
N HIS A 517 4.92 27.59 6.42
CA HIS A 517 4.71 26.23 5.93
C HIS A 517 4.32 25.25 7.04
N MET A 518 4.96 25.30 8.20
CA MET A 518 4.63 24.41 9.30
C MET A 518 3.22 24.66 9.85
N MET A 519 2.85 25.93 10.01
CA MET A 519 1.52 26.32 10.51
C MET A 519 0.42 25.94 9.53
N GLU A 520 0.64 26.10 8.23
CA GLU A 520 -0.33 25.77 7.20
C GLU A 520 -0.44 24.26 6.97
N ASP A 521 0.68 23.59 6.72
CA ASP A 521 0.67 22.21 6.20
C ASP A 521 0.39 21.17 7.27
N TYR A 522 0.59 21.51 8.54
CA TYR A 522 0.12 20.70 9.67
C TYR A 522 -1.23 21.18 10.22
N ASN A 523 -1.95 22.07 9.52
CA ASN A 523 -3.25 22.63 9.94
C ASN A 523 -3.21 23.17 11.38
N LEU A 524 -2.18 23.95 11.72
CA LEU A 524 -2.03 24.54 13.06
C LEU A 524 -2.67 25.92 13.16
N ASN A 525 -2.91 26.59 12.03
CA ASN A 525 -3.59 27.88 11.98
C ASN A 525 -4.94 27.78 12.69
N HIS A 526 -5.22 28.71 13.60
CA HIS A 526 -6.43 28.77 14.43
C HIS A 526 -6.61 27.63 15.46
N LEU A 527 -5.73 26.61 15.48
CA LEU A 527 -5.78 25.50 16.42
C LEU A 527 -4.67 25.54 17.47
N TYR A 528 -3.51 26.09 17.11
CA TYR A 528 -2.36 26.15 18.00
C TYR A 528 -2.52 27.30 18.99
N THR A 529 -2.48 26.98 20.29
CA THR A 529 -2.68 27.91 21.40
C THR A 529 -1.37 28.28 22.13
N GLY A 530 -0.26 27.66 21.72
CA GLY A 530 1.06 27.99 22.27
C GLY A 530 1.68 29.22 21.63
N LYS A 531 2.95 29.50 21.95
CA LYS A 531 3.71 30.61 21.38
C LYS A 531 4.67 30.12 20.31
N VAL A 532 4.74 30.83 19.19
CA VAL A 532 5.78 30.65 18.18
C VAL A 532 6.97 31.52 18.50
N ILE A 533 8.16 30.95 18.50
CA ILE A 533 9.44 31.63 18.66
C ILE A 533 10.11 31.66 17.29
N LEU A 534 10.33 32.85 16.77
CA LEU A 534 11.16 33.08 15.59
C LEU A 534 12.56 33.41 16.01
N SER A 535 13.47 32.46 15.94
CA SER A 535 14.88 32.59 16.31
C SER A 535 15.67 31.52 15.52
N GLY A 536 16.89 31.82 15.15
CA GLY A 536 17.74 30.81 14.50
C GLY A 536 17.77 29.49 15.29
N TYR A 537 18.05 28.40 14.60
CA TYR A 537 18.18 27.10 15.27
C TYR A 537 19.32 27.11 16.29
N PRO A 538 19.12 26.69 17.55
CA PRO A 538 20.19 26.63 18.57
C PRO A 538 21.42 25.83 18.12
N ARG A 539 21.24 24.77 17.30
CA ARG A 539 22.34 23.99 16.73
C ARG A 539 23.29 24.81 15.87
N ASN A 540 22.80 25.89 15.26
CA ASN A 540 23.59 26.73 14.37
C ASN A 540 24.53 27.69 15.12
N ALA A 541 24.41 27.80 16.45
CA ALA A 541 25.34 28.60 17.25
C ALA A 541 26.81 28.16 17.08
N ILE A 542 27.04 26.89 16.78
CA ILE A 542 28.37 26.33 16.56
C ILE A 542 29.10 26.99 15.35
N PHE A 543 28.39 27.49 14.35
CA PHE A 543 28.99 28.13 13.17
C PHE A 543 29.64 29.47 13.47
N TRP A 544 29.40 30.02 14.65
CA TRP A 544 30.05 31.24 15.15
C TRP A 544 31.27 30.93 16.05
N ASP A 545 31.47 29.69 16.44
CA ASP A 545 32.56 29.24 17.31
C ASP A 545 33.80 28.87 16.50
N LYS A 546 34.69 29.83 16.32
CA LYS A 546 35.95 29.64 15.59
C LYS A 546 36.93 28.73 16.31
N ASP A 547 36.92 28.74 17.65
CA ASP A 547 37.81 27.90 18.43
C ASP A 547 37.41 26.44 18.34
N ALA A 548 36.10 26.16 18.36
CA ALA A 548 35.59 24.80 18.10
C ALA A 548 35.94 24.33 16.70
N ALA A 549 35.84 25.20 15.68
CA ALA A 549 36.24 24.86 14.33
C ALA A 549 37.74 24.52 14.22
N ALA A 550 38.61 25.33 14.84
CA ALA A 550 40.04 25.08 14.90
C ALA A 550 40.41 23.78 15.62
N ALA A 551 39.71 23.49 16.72
CA ALA A 551 39.91 22.24 17.47
C ALA A 551 39.58 21.02 16.62
N VAL A 552 38.44 21.03 15.88
CA VAL A 552 38.04 19.97 14.95
C VAL A 552 39.06 19.84 13.81
N ARG A 553 39.49 20.95 13.20
CA ARG A 553 40.52 20.91 12.14
C ARG A 553 41.80 20.23 12.63
N LYS A 554 42.28 20.57 13.81
CA LYS A 554 43.47 19.96 14.42
C LYS A 554 43.27 18.46 14.72
N GLN A 555 42.10 18.11 15.30
CA GLN A 555 41.77 16.73 15.67
C GLN A 555 41.78 15.79 14.45
N TYR A 556 41.27 16.24 13.32
CA TYR A 556 41.12 15.43 12.10
C TYR A 556 42.18 15.72 11.03
N GLY A 557 43.25 16.47 11.36
CA GLY A 557 44.38 16.71 10.45
C GLY A 557 44.02 17.49 9.20
N MET A 558 43.11 18.45 9.34
CA MET A 558 42.62 19.28 8.24
C MET A 558 43.52 20.52 7.99
N ASP A 559 44.47 20.79 8.88
CA ASP A 559 45.31 22.00 8.79
C ASP A 559 46.19 21.95 7.54
N GLY A 560 46.21 23.05 6.78
CA GLY A 560 46.92 23.16 5.50
C GLY A 560 46.25 22.43 4.34
N LYS A 561 45.04 21.89 4.54
CA LYS A 561 44.29 21.26 3.47
C LYS A 561 42.97 22.02 3.22
N GLU A 562 42.56 22.04 1.95
CA GLU A 562 41.21 22.42 1.57
C GLU A 562 40.26 21.24 1.79
N THR A 563 39.17 21.47 2.50
CA THR A 563 38.29 20.40 3.00
C THR A 563 36.90 20.50 2.42
N PHE A 564 36.41 19.41 1.87
CA PHE A 564 35.09 19.29 1.30
C PHE A 564 34.21 18.35 2.15
N ALA A 565 32.95 18.70 2.35
CA ALA A 565 31.94 17.80 2.89
C ALA A 565 30.99 17.41 1.76
N TYR A 566 30.92 16.12 1.41
CA TYR A 566 29.95 15.59 0.45
C TYR A 566 28.81 14.91 1.18
N MET A 567 27.60 15.50 1.09
CA MET A 567 26.41 15.07 1.84
C MET A 567 25.20 14.92 0.90
N PRO A 568 25.15 13.87 0.07
CA PRO A 568 24.06 13.66 -0.87
C PRO A 568 22.77 13.18 -0.18
N THR A 569 21.63 13.55 -0.77
CA THR A 569 20.34 13.00 -0.37
C THR A 569 20.19 11.56 -0.88
N TRP A 570 19.62 10.69 -0.06
CA TRP A 570 19.33 9.31 -0.45
C TRP A 570 18.28 9.21 -1.57
N ARG A 571 18.53 8.29 -2.52
CA ARG A 571 17.65 7.96 -3.65
C ARG A 571 16.91 6.65 -3.37
N GLY A 572 15.65 6.72 -2.99
CA GLY A 572 14.79 5.56 -2.78
C GLY A 572 13.37 5.98 -2.44
N ALA A 573 12.37 5.22 -2.90
CA ALA A 573 10.98 5.49 -2.55
C ALA A 573 10.74 5.21 -1.07
N MET A 574 10.20 6.18 -0.33
CA MET A 574 9.86 6.04 1.10
C MET A 574 8.88 4.89 1.37
N SER A 575 8.08 4.47 0.38
CA SER A 575 6.99 3.51 0.54
C SER A 575 7.33 2.06 0.22
N SER A 576 8.43 1.77 -0.47
CA SER A 576 8.64 0.42 -1.03
C SER A 576 9.86 -0.33 -0.49
N GLY A 577 10.81 0.31 0.16
CA GLY A 577 12.08 -0.34 0.53
C GLY A 577 12.85 -0.89 -0.69
N ALA A 578 12.38 -0.58 -1.91
CA ALA A 578 12.96 -1.04 -3.14
C ALA A 578 14.23 -0.23 -3.40
N ASN A 579 15.35 -0.80 -3.02
CA ASN A 579 16.67 -0.40 -3.51
C ASN A 579 16.66 -0.63 -5.03
N LYS A 580 16.71 0.43 -5.83
CA LYS A 580 17.15 0.29 -7.22
C LYS A 580 18.61 -0.12 -7.11
N GLY A 581 18.94 -1.37 -7.37
CA GLY A 581 20.29 -1.96 -7.20
C GLY A 581 21.43 -1.31 -8.00
N GLY A 582 21.21 -0.13 -8.61
CA GLY A 582 22.18 0.70 -9.27
C GLY A 582 22.78 1.82 -8.42
N TYR A 583 22.05 2.33 -7.40
CA TYR A 583 22.47 3.53 -6.66
C TYR A 583 23.80 3.34 -5.89
N GLU A 584 24.04 2.16 -5.32
CA GLU A 584 25.28 1.85 -4.61
C GLU A 584 26.49 1.83 -5.54
N ALA A 585 26.32 1.27 -6.76
CA ALA A 585 27.36 1.25 -7.79
C ALA A 585 27.64 2.67 -8.32
N GLU A 586 26.61 3.46 -8.50
CA GLU A 586 26.69 4.86 -8.94
C GLU A 586 27.43 5.72 -7.93
N VAL A 587 27.16 5.58 -6.64
CA VAL A 587 27.88 6.30 -5.57
C VAL A 587 29.35 5.88 -5.53
N ARG A 588 29.69 4.61 -5.71
CA ARG A 588 31.08 4.14 -5.76
C ARG A 588 31.86 4.72 -6.95
N ASP A 589 31.24 4.72 -8.15
CA ASP A 589 31.84 5.31 -9.34
C ASP A 589 32.10 6.81 -9.13
N LEU A 590 31.12 7.50 -8.53
CA LEU A 590 31.25 8.92 -8.19
C LEU A 590 32.40 9.18 -7.21
N LEU A 591 32.55 8.40 -6.15
CA LEU A 591 33.64 8.53 -5.18
C LEU A 591 34.99 8.23 -5.81
N THR A 592 35.07 7.24 -6.69
CA THR A 592 36.32 6.92 -7.42
C THR A 592 36.79 8.08 -8.32
N LYS A 593 35.85 8.73 -9.00
CA LYS A 593 36.15 9.93 -9.83
C LYS A 593 36.57 11.10 -8.95
N PHE A 594 35.94 11.35 -7.83
CA PHE A 594 36.36 12.37 -6.86
C PHE A 594 37.80 12.10 -6.37
N ASP A 595 38.09 10.88 -5.93
CA ASP A 595 39.40 10.53 -5.38
C ASP A 595 40.53 10.76 -6.42
N SER A 596 40.25 10.46 -7.69
CA SER A 596 41.17 10.66 -8.80
C SER A 596 41.40 12.13 -9.14
N ALA A 597 40.46 13.00 -8.86
CA ALA A 597 40.54 14.43 -9.20
C ALA A 597 41.12 15.28 -8.06
N LEU A 598 41.04 14.82 -6.82
CA LEU A 598 41.55 15.54 -5.65
C LEU A 598 43.08 15.45 -5.59
N THR A 599 43.69 16.52 -5.10
CA THR A 599 45.14 16.62 -4.86
C THR A 599 45.50 16.32 -3.41
N ASP A 600 46.79 16.11 -3.11
CA ASP A 600 47.29 15.85 -1.76
C ASP A 600 47.03 17.01 -0.75
N LYS A 601 46.70 18.19 -1.26
CA LYS A 601 46.29 19.36 -0.46
C LYS A 601 44.77 19.43 -0.23
N GLN A 602 44.01 18.45 -0.73
CA GLN A 602 42.58 18.44 -0.66
C GLN A 602 42.11 17.15 0.03
N ILE A 603 41.00 17.22 0.76
CA ILE A 603 40.40 16.07 1.40
C ILE A 603 38.86 16.20 1.40
N MET A 604 38.18 15.12 1.02
CA MET A 604 36.72 15.08 1.01
C MET A 604 36.21 14.15 2.09
N TYR A 605 35.35 14.68 2.95
CA TYR A 605 34.62 13.91 3.95
C TYR A 605 33.23 13.56 3.43
N VAL A 606 32.89 12.28 3.45
CA VAL A 606 31.64 11.75 2.87
C VAL A 606 30.70 11.30 3.97
N ASN A 607 29.50 11.89 4.00
CA ASN A 607 28.42 11.52 4.91
C ASN A 607 27.22 10.99 4.12
N LEU A 608 27.17 9.68 3.95
CA LEU A 608 26.05 9.01 3.27
C LEU A 608 24.87 8.78 4.22
N HIS A 609 23.68 8.72 3.66
CA HIS A 609 22.46 8.41 4.43
C HIS A 609 22.60 7.02 5.11
N PRO A 610 22.09 6.82 6.34
CA PRO A 610 22.24 5.57 7.10
C PRO A 610 21.79 4.30 6.37
N LEU A 611 20.85 4.38 5.43
CA LEU A 611 20.38 3.24 4.63
C LEU A 611 21.40 2.77 3.57
N VAL A 612 22.41 3.59 3.28
CA VAL A 612 23.44 3.32 2.26
C VAL A 612 24.85 3.22 2.86
N LYS A 613 25.06 3.86 4.00
CA LYS A 613 26.36 3.96 4.70
C LYS A 613 27.07 2.61 4.87
N ASP A 614 26.31 1.55 5.25
CA ASP A 614 26.87 0.22 5.49
C ASP A 614 27.11 -0.59 4.20
N LYS A 615 26.62 -0.11 3.06
CA LYS A 615 26.68 -0.82 1.79
C LYS A 615 27.73 -0.25 0.82
N VAL A 616 28.18 0.98 1.06
CA VAL A 616 29.21 1.65 0.29
C VAL A 616 30.42 1.86 1.19
N PRO A 617 31.43 0.94 1.17
CA PRO A 617 32.65 1.11 1.93
C PRO A 617 33.41 2.35 1.41
N ILE A 618 33.86 3.19 2.34
CA ILE A 618 34.68 4.39 2.06
C ILE A 618 36.16 4.11 2.40
N GLU A 619 36.54 2.85 2.43
CA GLU A 619 37.92 2.43 2.71
C GLU A 619 38.70 2.25 1.40
N GLY A 620 40.00 2.60 1.42
CA GLY A 620 40.89 2.41 0.30
C GLY A 620 41.06 3.62 -0.67
N TYR A 621 40.33 4.70 -0.45
CA TYR A 621 40.51 5.96 -1.15
C TYR A 621 41.70 6.77 -0.56
N LYS A 622 42.37 7.54 -1.37
CA LYS A 622 43.55 8.35 -0.97
C LYS A 622 43.13 9.67 -0.32
N HIS A 623 42.12 10.33 -0.90
CA HIS A 623 41.71 11.69 -0.52
C HIS A 623 40.27 11.74 0.03
N ILE A 624 39.57 10.59 0.04
CA ILE A 624 38.22 10.51 0.54
C ILE A 624 38.19 9.79 1.89
N VAL A 625 37.55 10.41 2.87
CA VAL A 625 37.45 9.91 4.25
C VAL A 625 35.98 9.86 4.66
N LYS A 626 35.62 8.83 5.41
CA LYS A 626 34.30 8.74 6.04
C LYS A 626 34.14 9.90 7.04
N PHE A 627 32.95 10.48 7.06
CA PHE A 627 32.58 11.47 8.07
C PHE A 627 32.69 10.83 9.47
N PRO A 628 33.37 11.48 10.43
CA PRO A 628 33.61 10.89 11.74
C PRO A 628 32.31 10.62 12.51
N ASP A 629 32.26 9.49 13.22
CA ASP A 629 31.12 9.11 14.04
C ASP A 629 31.15 9.67 15.48
N ASP A 630 32.29 10.18 15.91
CA ASP A 630 32.58 10.63 17.26
C ASP A 630 32.44 12.15 17.48
N VAL A 631 32.06 12.87 16.44
CA VAL A 631 31.81 14.32 16.49
C VAL A 631 30.41 14.65 15.98
N ASP A 632 29.79 15.68 16.57
CA ASP A 632 28.52 16.21 16.07
C ASP A 632 28.71 16.79 14.66
N SER A 633 27.78 16.46 13.76
CA SER A 633 27.84 16.82 12.34
C SER A 633 27.93 18.33 12.10
N TYR A 634 27.29 19.14 12.92
CA TYR A 634 27.36 20.61 12.79
C TYR A 634 28.70 21.18 13.26
N SER A 635 29.24 20.61 14.34
CA SER A 635 30.62 20.94 14.78
C SER A 635 31.65 20.61 13.71
N PHE A 636 31.48 19.47 13.04
CA PHE A 636 32.35 19.08 11.94
C PHE A 636 32.17 19.97 10.70
N LEU A 637 30.93 20.28 10.32
CA LEU A 637 30.62 21.18 9.21
C LEU A 637 31.18 22.59 9.43
N ASN A 638 31.28 23.06 10.67
CA ASN A 638 31.92 24.32 10.98
C ASN A 638 33.40 24.37 10.56
N ALA A 639 34.05 23.21 10.60
CA ALA A 639 35.49 23.07 10.29
C ALA A 639 35.81 22.89 8.79
N VAL A 640 34.84 22.45 7.95
CA VAL A 640 35.08 22.24 6.50
C VAL A 640 35.00 23.55 5.71
N ASP A 641 35.63 23.59 4.55
CA ASP A 641 35.72 24.79 3.72
C ASP A 641 34.63 24.89 2.66
N VAL A 642 34.19 23.74 2.10
CA VAL A 642 33.16 23.66 1.07
C VAL A 642 32.15 22.58 1.37
N LEU A 643 30.87 22.86 1.15
CA LEU A 643 29.79 21.87 1.19
C LEU A 643 29.35 21.51 -0.25
N ILE A 644 29.41 20.22 -0.57
CA ILE A 644 28.82 19.65 -1.81
C ILE A 644 27.61 18.84 -1.38
N THR A 645 26.44 19.20 -1.87
CA THR A 645 25.19 18.50 -1.55
C THR A 645 24.23 18.62 -2.73
N ASP A 646 22.97 18.23 -2.54
CA ASP A 646 21.95 18.27 -3.59
C ASP A 646 20.60 18.81 -3.05
N TYR A 647 19.60 17.96 -2.78
CA TYR A 647 18.26 18.33 -2.30
C TYR A 647 18.14 18.23 -0.76
N SER A 648 19.19 18.57 -0.05
CA SER A 648 19.27 18.49 1.41
C SER A 648 19.15 19.86 2.05
N SER A 649 18.29 19.97 3.07
CA SER A 649 18.12 21.24 3.84
C SER A 649 19.38 21.67 4.62
N VAL A 650 20.44 20.86 4.68
CA VAL A 650 21.70 21.19 5.35
C VAL A 650 22.35 22.45 4.78
N PHE A 651 22.14 22.75 3.51
CA PHE A 651 22.71 23.96 2.89
C PHE A 651 22.12 25.25 3.50
N PHE A 652 20.90 25.25 4.00
CA PHE A 652 20.35 26.41 4.70
C PHE A 652 21.13 26.72 5.99
N ASP A 653 21.48 25.68 6.74
CA ASP A 653 22.25 25.85 7.98
C ASP A 653 23.71 26.23 7.67
N PHE A 654 24.36 25.51 6.72
CA PHE A 654 25.73 25.77 6.35
C PHE A 654 25.94 27.17 5.72
N SER A 655 24.91 27.74 5.07
CA SER A 655 24.98 29.10 4.47
C SER A 655 25.31 30.18 5.49
N ILE A 656 25.06 29.94 6.78
CA ILE A 656 25.43 30.86 7.90
C ILE A 656 26.94 31.08 7.94
N THR A 657 27.73 30.08 7.56
CA THR A 657 29.20 30.18 7.53
C THR A 657 29.71 31.12 6.44
N ARG A 658 28.87 31.44 5.45
CA ARG A 658 29.22 32.14 4.19
C ARG A 658 30.30 31.44 3.35
N LYS A 659 30.59 30.18 3.63
CA LYS A 659 31.50 29.34 2.86
C LYS A 659 30.81 28.83 1.59
N PRO A 660 31.57 28.42 0.55
CA PRO A 660 31.00 27.93 -0.71
C PRO A 660 30.09 26.73 -0.52
N ILE A 661 28.97 26.74 -1.26
CA ILE A 661 28.01 25.62 -1.36
C ILE A 661 27.86 25.28 -2.83
N VAL A 662 28.01 24.00 -3.15
CA VAL A 662 27.81 23.45 -4.50
C VAL A 662 26.62 22.49 -4.46
N LEU A 663 25.62 22.75 -5.31
CA LEU A 663 24.48 21.87 -5.51
C LEU A 663 24.77 20.98 -6.71
N PHE A 664 25.05 19.71 -6.44
CA PHE A 664 25.30 18.71 -7.48
C PHE A 664 24.00 17.96 -7.81
N MET A 665 23.33 18.35 -8.88
CA MET A 665 21.97 17.99 -9.25
C MET A 665 21.90 17.20 -10.55
N TYR A 666 22.70 16.15 -10.69
CA TYR A 666 22.81 15.34 -11.91
C TYR A 666 21.52 14.59 -12.31
N ASP A 667 20.60 14.43 -11.39
CA ASP A 667 19.31 13.73 -11.55
C ASP A 667 18.09 14.64 -11.29
N TYR A 668 18.24 15.95 -11.53
CA TYR A 668 17.25 16.96 -11.15
C TYR A 668 15.84 16.64 -11.60
N ASP A 669 15.62 16.35 -12.89
CA ASP A 669 14.27 16.13 -13.45
C ASP A 669 13.62 14.87 -12.86
N ALA A 670 14.38 13.79 -12.71
CA ALA A 670 13.91 12.55 -12.09
C ALA A 670 13.53 12.74 -10.62
N TYR A 671 14.35 13.49 -9.88
CA TYR A 671 14.09 13.76 -8.47
C TYR A 671 12.87 14.65 -8.25
N MET A 672 12.69 15.68 -9.07
CA MET A 672 11.55 16.61 -8.99
C MET A 672 10.23 15.93 -9.39
N ALA A 673 10.26 14.99 -10.34
CA ALA A 673 9.08 14.21 -10.72
C ALA A 673 8.57 13.29 -9.57
N GLU A 674 9.49 12.82 -8.72
CA GLU A 674 9.16 11.87 -7.63
C GLU A 674 8.75 12.57 -6.33
N ARG A 675 9.15 13.83 -6.09
CA ARG A 675 8.99 14.53 -4.81
C ARG A 675 8.52 15.96 -4.97
N GLY A 676 7.45 16.29 -4.23
CA GLY A 676 7.00 17.68 -4.12
C GLY A 676 8.02 18.56 -3.38
N MET A 677 8.21 19.78 -3.85
CA MET A 677 9.11 20.79 -3.29
C MET A 677 8.35 22.08 -3.02
N TYR A 678 8.79 22.85 -2.01
CA TYR A 678 8.25 24.19 -1.73
C TYR A 678 8.89 25.27 -2.57
N MET A 679 10.11 25.06 -3.04
CA MET A 679 10.85 25.99 -3.91
C MET A 679 11.68 25.21 -4.88
N ASP A 680 11.96 25.79 -6.03
CA ASP A 680 12.93 25.24 -6.97
C ASP A 680 14.36 25.50 -6.44
N VAL A 681 15.13 24.44 -6.26
CA VAL A 681 16.52 24.57 -5.80
C VAL A 681 17.41 25.34 -6.80
N ARG A 682 16.97 25.47 -8.06
CA ARG A 682 17.64 26.28 -9.10
C ARG A 682 17.55 27.77 -8.79
N ASP A 683 16.56 28.22 -8.03
CA ASP A 683 16.39 29.63 -7.65
C ASP A 683 17.31 30.04 -6.48
N LEU A 684 17.95 29.08 -5.82
CA LEU A 684 18.84 29.35 -4.71
C LEU A 684 20.15 30.00 -5.18
N PRO A 685 20.79 30.88 -4.38
CA PRO A 685 21.99 31.62 -4.79
C PRO A 685 23.30 30.82 -4.70
N PHE A 686 23.23 29.48 -4.83
CA PHE A 686 24.38 28.60 -4.76
C PHE A 686 24.84 28.16 -6.16
N ARG A 687 26.12 27.73 -6.29
CA ARG A 687 26.61 27.16 -7.53
C ARG A 687 25.88 25.85 -7.83
N LYS A 688 25.28 25.75 -9.04
CA LYS A 688 24.58 24.54 -9.53
C LYS A 688 25.45 23.83 -10.52
N ILE A 689 25.50 22.51 -10.40
CA ILE A 689 26.31 21.63 -11.25
C ILE A 689 25.43 20.43 -11.61
N TYR A 690 25.38 20.11 -12.90
CA TYR A 690 24.51 19.05 -13.42
C TYR A 690 25.29 17.87 -13.97
N THR A 691 26.59 18.01 -14.20
CA THR A 691 27.43 16.95 -14.74
C THR A 691 28.66 16.72 -13.88
N MET A 692 29.19 15.50 -13.93
CA MET A 692 30.42 15.16 -13.22
C MET A 692 31.61 15.98 -13.71
N ASN A 693 31.72 16.21 -15.02
CA ASN A 693 32.80 16.98 -15.58
C ASN A 693 32.80 18.42 -15.08
N GLU A 694 31.66 19.05 -14.96
CA GLU A 694 31.53 20.39 -14.36
C GLU A 694 31.91 20.42 -12.88
N LEU A 695 31.68 19.32 -12.15
CA LEU A 695 32.01 19.24 -10.74
C LEU A 695 33.51 19.06 -10.51
N LEU A 696 34.17 18.34 -11.39
CA LEU A 696 35.63 18.08 -11.32
C LEU A 696 36.46 19.24 -11.86
N ALA A 697 35.88 20.12 -12.68
CA ALA A 697 36.48 21.35 -13.18
C ALA A 697 36.45 22.49 -12.15
#